data_ef7fde7f7964e5534438f77469e136d2
#
_entry.id   ef7fde7f7964e5534438f77469e136d2
#
_cell.length_a   1.000
_cell.length_b   1.000
_cell.length_c   1.000
_cell.angle_alpha   90.00
_cell.angle_beta   90.00
_cell.angle_gamma   90.00
#
_symmetry.space_group_name_H-M   'P 1'
#
loop_
_entity.id
_entity.type
_entity.pdbx_description
1 polymer ?
#
loop_
_entity_poly.entity_id
_entity_poly.type
_entity_poly.pdbx_seq_one_letter_code
_entity_poly.pdbx_strand_id
1 'polypeptide(L)'
;MKSLWSDAEAAQFQGPLGLRVYTSRLLGRDRSLVLHGGGNTSVKIVEKNLFGEDEEVLYVKGSGWDLETIEAEGFAPVKLNAVRRLASLPRLSDRQMVNELAVNVLRAGAPAPSVETLLHAILPWRYVDHTHADAVLSVSNSPDGEARIREIYGDRAVIIPYIMAGFDLAAYCAREFPRQAGRNTIGMVLLGHGVFSFGAEARESYERMIELVGMAEAYLERRGAWRVELPPAAPAPFARVAAAQLRREVSQAAGFPMILRFNDSPRFLAFARHPEVARIAQSGPATPDHVIRTKPVPMLGRDVAGFAASYRAYFERNAARAAERKTMLDPAPRMALDPEFGFVAMGRTAKDAAVVEELYAHTVDVILRAEALGGWKALDEKHIFDIEYWELEQAKLKRAGHAPVFAGEVALVTGAASGIGRACVEAFLRRGAAVVGLDLDPAIERQWQRPDYLGIVCDLTDASAVDAALDAAVRRFGGVDMLVLNAGIFPASQRVEEITPEMWRRAMLVNVEAGLTVMRASHALLKLAPRGGRIAVIGSKNVPAPGPGAGAYSASKAALNQLARVAALEWGREGIRINTLHPNQVFDTGLWTEELLAARAQAYGMTVEQYRRNNLLRTEVRSRDVAELAAELCGPLFAKTTGAQIPVDGGNERVV
;
A
#
# COMPACT_ATOMS: atom_id res chain seq x y z
N MET A 1 26.75 5.42 9.61
CA MET A 1 25.43 5.44 10.30
C MET A 1 25.52 6.17 11.63
N LYS A 2 24.41 6.80 12.11
CA LYS A 2 24.37 7.49 13.41
C LYS A 2 23.35 6.79 14.31
N SER A 3 23.68 6.64 15.59
CA SER A 3 22.74 6.19 16.59
C SER A 3 21.59 7.20 16.78
N LEU A 4 20.38 6.69 16.90
CA LEU A 4 19.17 7.45 17.24
C LEU A 4 18.80 7.29 18.73
N TRP A 5 19.64 6.64 19.54
CA TRP A 5 19.40 6.44 20.96
C TRP A 5 19.31 7.77 21.70
N SER A 6 18.28 7.89 22.53
CA SER A 6 18.10 9.01 23.47
C SER A 6 17.79 8.47 24.86
N ASP A 7 18.58 8.82 25.84
CA ASP A 7 18.35 8.40 27.22
C ASP A 7 17.03 8.95 27.78
N ALA A 8 16.62 10.14 27.32
CA ALA A 8 15.34 10.75 27.72
C ALA A 8 14.13 10.01 27.13
N GLU A 9 14.23 9.54 25.89
CA GLU A 9 13.17 8.71 25.28
C GLU A 9 13.16 7.31 25.90
N ALA A 10 14.33 6.68 26.09
CA ALA A 10 14.46 5.36 26.67
C ALA A 10 13.85 5.28 28.08
N ALA A 11 13.97 6.33 28.88
CA ALA A 11 13.38 6.42 30.22
C ALA A 11 11.83 6.32 30.24
N GLN A 12 11.16 6.53 29.12
CA GLN A 12 9.70 6.37 29.00
C GLN A 12 9.29 4.90 28.88
N PHE A 13 10.23 4.00 28.60
CA PHE A 13 9.98 2.57 28.39
C PHE A 13 10.46 1.77 29.61
N GLN A 14 9.50 1.14 30.30
CA GLN A 14 9.79 0.42 31.54
C GLN A 14 10.16 -1.06 31.31
N GLY A 15 11.16 -1.51 32.03
CA GLY A 15 11.58 -2.91 32.03
C GLY A 15 12.20 -3.41 30.73
N PRO A 16 12.63 -4.67 30.71
CA PRO A 16 13.36 -5.23 29.56
C PRO A 16 12.55 -5.27 28.28
N LEU A 17 11.25 -5.59 28.33
CA LEU A 17 10.37 -5.65 27.16
C LEU A 17 10.07 -4.21 26.66
N GLY A 18 9.86 -3.23 27.55
CA GLY A 18 9.68 -1.85 27.14
C GLY A 18 10.91 -1.31 26.39
N LEU A 19 12.13 -1.52 26.93
CA LEU A 19 13.36 -1.17 26.23
C LEU A 19 13.53 -1.92 24.90
N ARG A 20 13.05 -3.16 24.79
CA ARG A 20 13.02 -3.90 23.53
C ARG A 20 12.09 -3.26 22.50
N VAL A 21 10.91 -2.79 22.91
CA VAL A 21 10.00 -2.02 22.05
C VAL A 21 10.71 -0.76 21.54
N TYR A 22 11.34 0.01 22.43
CA TYR A 22 12.04 1.24 22.07
C TYR A 22 13.14 0.99 21.01
N THR A 23 14.06 0.05 21.27
CA THR A 23 15.16 -0.22 20.34
C THR A 23 14.67 -0.82 19.03
N SER A 24 13.59 -1.60 19.04
CA SER A 24 12.96 -2.09 17.80
C SER A 24 12.41 -0.95 16.93
N ARG A 25 11.78 0.05 17.57
CA ARG A 25 11.29 1.25 16.87
C ARG A 25 12.43 2.10 16.32
N LEU A 26 13.57 2.19 17.03
CA LEU A 26 14.75 2.88 16.49
C LEU A 26 15.27 2.20 15.22
N LEU A 27 15.34 0.86 15.20
CA LEU A 27 15.74 0.10 14.01
C LEU A 27 14.71 0.28 12.88
N GLY A 28 13.42 0.22 13.17
CA GLY A 28 12.35 0.34 12.18
C GLY A 28 12.20 1.74 11.58
N ARG A 29 12.64 2.80 12.28
CA ARG A 29 12.64 4.17 11.76
C ARG A 29 13.70 4.40 10.69
N ASP A 30 14.76 3.62 10.68
CA ASP A 30 15.79 3.69 9.64
C ASP A 30 15.52 2.67 8.54
N ARG A 31 15.00 3.17 7.42
CA ARG A 31 14.62 2.34 6.26
C ARG A 31 15.80 1.63 5.60
N SER A 32 17.02 2.10 5.80
CA SER A 32 18.22 1.42 5.32
C SER A 32 18.60 0.18 6.13
N LEU A 33 17.96 0.00 7.31
CA LEU A 33 18.12 -1.18 8.17
C LEU A 33 16.99 -2.19 7.98
N VAL A 34 15.74 -1.71 7.91
CA VAL A 34 14.55 -2.58 7.92
C VAL A 34 13.43 -1.99 7.08
N LEU A 35 12.83 -2.83 6.23
CA LEU A 35 11.66 -2.49 5.42
C LEU A 35 10.49 -3.44 5.73
N HIS A 36 9.29 -2.92 5.78
CA HIS A 36 7.99 -3.61 5.70
C HIS A 36 7.91 -5.04 6.27
N GLY A 37 8.04 -5.17 7.58
CA GLY A 37 7.93 -6.45 8.25
C GLY A 37 9.18 -7.34 8.18
N GLY A 38 10.21 -6.91 7.44
CA GLY A 38 11.54 -7.51 7.47
C GLY A 38 12.23 -7.32 8.81
N GLY A 39 13.32 -8.05 9.04
CA GLY A 39 14.03 -8.03 10.31
C GLY A 39 13.17 -8.46 11.51
N ASN A 40 13.81 -8.75 12.61
CA ASN A 40 13.14 -9.09 13.86
C ASN A 40 14.06 -8.87 15.06
N THR A 41 13.45 -8.82 16.22
CA THR A 41 14.14 -8.49 17.47
C THR A 41 13.59 -9.34 18.62
N SER A 42 14.39 -9.57 19.64
CA SER A 42 13.94 -10.31 20.80
C SER A 42 14.60 -9.89 22.11
N VAL A 43 13.99 -10.28 23.22
CA VAL A 43 14.55 -10.20 24.56
C VAL A 43 14.23 -11.43 25.39
N LYS A 44 15.20 -11.93 26.16
CA LYS A 44 15.04 -13.04 27.10
C LYS A 44 14.81 -12.49 28.50
N ILE A 45 13.73 -12.94 29.15
CA ILE A 45 13.32 -12.48 30.47
C ILE A 45 13.02 -13.70 31.35
N VAL A 46 13.39 -13.64 32.62
CA VAL A 46 12.93 -14.61 33.61
C VAL A 46 11.69 -14.05 34.28
N GLU A 47 10.60 -14.79 34.25
CA GLU A 47 9.32 -14.40 34.82
C GLU A 47 8.77 -15.51 35.73
N LYS A 48 7.90 -15.13 36.67
CA LYS A 48 7.18 -16.11 37.50
C LYS A 48 6.01 -16.67 36.72
N ASN A 49 5.92 -17.99 36.61
CA ASN A 49 4.74 -18.67 36.07
C ASN A 49 3.57 -18.65 37.09
N LEU A 50 2.42 -19.25 36.72
CA LEU A 50 1.25 -19.30 37.59
C LEU A 50 1.47 -20.06 38.94
N PHE A 51 2.51 -20.87 38.98
CA PHE A 51 2.89 -21.65 40.20
C PHE A 51 3.95 -20.94 41.03
N GLY A 52 4.40 -19.73 40.64
CA GLY A 52 5.44 -18.97 41.30
C GLY A 52 6.88 -19.43 40.97
N GLU A 53 7.05 -20.34 40.02
CA GLU A 53 8.35 -20.82 39.56
C GLU A 53 8.97 -19.91 38.53
N ASP A 54 10.30 -19.83 38.48
CA ASP A 54 11.03 -19.07 37.46
C ASP A 54 10.93 -19.77 36.08
N GLU A 55 10.46 -19.06 35.09
CA GLU A 55 10.40 -19.52 33.70
C GLU A 55 11.18 -18.57 32.79
N GLU A 56 12.10 -19.11 31.97
CA GLU A 56 12.81 -18.33 30.96
C GLU A 56 11.91 -18.16 29.72
N VAL A 57 11.58 -16.91 29.43
CA VAL A 57 10.70 -16.52 28.32
C VAL A 57 11.48 -15.73 27.26
N LEU A 58 11.36 -16.15 26.00
CA LEU A 58 11.83 -15.38 24.85
C LEU A 58 10.66 -14.57 24.29
N TYR A 59 10.72 -13.26 24.41
CA TYR A 59 9.85 -12.34 23.72
C TYR A 59 10.44 -12.03 22.35
N VAL A 60 9.83 -12.53 21.28
CA VAL A 60 10.30 -12.37 19.92
C VAL A 60 9.24 -11.68 19.06
N LYS A 61 9.66 -10.81 18.13
CA LYS A 61 8.75 -10.12 17.20
C LYS A 61 7.81 -11.12 16.52
N GLY A 62 6.53 -10.81 16.59
CA GLY A 62 5.47 -11.56 15.92
C GLY A 62 5.43 -11.32 14.41
N SER A 63 5.07 -12.35 13.66
CA SER A 63 4.90 -12.28 12.20
C SER A 63 3.83 -11.24 11.82
N GLY A 64 4.16 -10.34 10.91
CA GLY A 64 3.27 -9.31 10.38
C GLY A 64 3.32 -7.97 11.10
N TRP A 65 4.05 -7.85 12.21
CA TRP A 65 4.32 -6.57 12.87
C TRP A 65 5.47 -5.83 12.19
N ASP A 66 5.34 -4.50 12.09
CA ASP A 66 6.39 -3.62 11.60
C ASP A 66 7.20 -3.08 12.79
N LEU A 67 8.54 -3.10 12.69
CA LEU A 67 9.41 -2.67 13.80
C LEU A 67 9.20 -1.19 14.16
N GLU A 68 8.92 -0.33 13.19
CA GLU A 68 8.71 1.11 13.42
C GLU A 68 7.56 1.40 14.39
N THR A 69 6.50 0.57 14.33
CA THR A 69 5.25 0.78 15.10
C THR A 69 4.95 -0.32 16.10
N ILE A 70 5.91 -1.22 16.36
CA ILE A 70 5.69 -2.37 17.25
C ILE A 70 5.40 -1.91 18.68
N GLU A 71 4.45 -2.59 19.30
CA GLU A 71 4.10 -2.48 20.74
C GLU A 71 4.49 -3.77 21.48
N ALA A 72 4.36 -3.76 22.80
CA ALA A 72 4.66 -4.95 23.63
C ALA A 72 3.82 -6.17 23.22
N GLU A 73 2.56 -5.96 22.81
CA GLU A 73 1.65 -7.00 22.30
C GLU A 73 2.14 -7.64 21.01
N GLY A 74 2.96 -6.93 20.26
CA GLY A 74 3.58 -7.41 19.02
C GLY A 74 4.70 -8.45 19.24
N PHE A 75 5.12 -8.68 20.50
CA PHE A 75 6.08 -9.71 20.84
C PHE A 75 5.37 -10.98 21.33
N ALA A 76 5.70 -12.11 20.70
CA ALA A 76 5.22 -13.42 21.12
C ALA A 76 6.10 -13.94 22.28
N PRO A 77 5.51 -14.21 23.47
CA PRO A 77 6.23 -14.84 24.57
C PRO A 77 6.29 -16.36 24.34
N VAL A 78 7.48 -16.92 24.15
CA VAL A 78 7.69 -18.37 23.97
C VAL A 78 8.59 -18.96 25.04
N LYS A 79 8.36 -20.22 25.42
CA LYS A 79 9.20 -20.96 26.38
C LYS A 79 10.60 -21.16 25.81
N LEU A 80 11.57 -20.39 26.33
CA LEU A 80 12.93 -20.36 25.77
C LEU A 80 13.58 -21.75 25.76
N ASN A 81 13.51 -22.50 26.86
CA ASN A 81 14.14 -23.81 26.98
C ASN A 81 13.54 -24.83 26.03
N ALA A 82 12.22 -24.81 25.82
CA ALA A 82 11.56 -25.71 24.86
C ALA A 82 12.02 -25.38 23.42
N VAL A 83 12.01 -24.12 23.04
CA VAL A 83 12.42 -23.69 21.69
C VAL A 83 13.91 -23.94 21.45
N ARG A 84 14.78 -23.68 22.44
CA ARG A 84 16.22 -23.95 22.33
C ARG A 84 16.52 -25.46 22.07
N ARG A 85 15.77 -26.36 22.69
CA ARG A 85 15.91 -27.82 22.49
C ARG A 85 15.53 -28.23 21.06
N LEU A 86 14.65 -27.53 20.36
CA LEU A 86 14.30 -27.86 18.97
C LEU A 86 15.53 -27.80 18.08
N ALA A 87 16.44 -26.82 18.27
CA ALA A 87 17.65 -26.66 17.47
C ALA A 87 18.64 -27.84 17.60
N SER A 88 18.49 -28.73 18.60
CA SER A 88 19.30 -29.94 18.77
C SER A 88 18.76 -31.15 18.02
N LEU A 89 17.59 -31.04 17.39
CA LEU A 89 17.02 -32.15 16.62
C LEU A 89 17.82 -32.35 15.32
N PRO A 90 17.92 -33.60 14.83
CA PRO A 90 18.62 -33.88 13.58
C PRO A 90 17.82 -33.38 12.36
N ARG A 91 16.51 -33.25 12.47
CA ARG A 91 15.59 -32.80 11.40
C ARG A 91 14.27 -32.31 12.00
N LEU A 92 13.72 -31.26 11.40
CA LEU A 92 12.40 -30.73 11.73
C LEU A 92 11.78 -30.15 10.45
N SER A 93 10.57 -30.54 10.10
CA SER A 93 9.86 -29.93 8.98
C SER A 93 9.28 -28.56 9.39
N ASP A 94 9.05 -27.69 8.40
CA ASP A 94 8.46 -26.36 8.65
C ASP A 94 7.13 -26.42 9.39
N ARG A 95 6.26 -27.37 9.04
CA ARG A 95 4.98 -27.58 9.74
C ARG A 95 5.17 -27.99 11.20
N GLN A 96 6.13 -28.87 11.47
CA GLN A 96 6.47 -29.26 12.85
C GLN A 96 7.07 -28.06 13.59
N MET A 97 7.98 -27.31 12.97
CA MET A 97 8.58 -26.11 13.58
C MET A 97 7.51 -25.09 13.96
N VAL A 98 6.61 -24.76 13.04
CA VAL A 98 5.51 -23.80 13.31
C VAL A 98 4.59 -24.30 14.41
N ASN A 99 4.24 -25.61 14.41
CA ASN A 99 3.44 -26.21 15.48
C ASN A 99 4.14 -26.10 16.82
N GLU A 100 5.42 -26.49 16.89
CA GLU A 100 6.20 -26.46 18.13
C GLU A 100 6.39 -25.03 18.65
N LEU A 101 6.60 -24.05 17.76
CA LEU A 101 6.61 -22.64 18.15
C LEU A 101 5.26 -22.20 18.69
N ALA A 102 4.16 -22.58 18.06
CA ALA A 102 2.80 -22.18 18.47
C ALA A 102 2.39 -22.79 19.83
N VAL A 103 2.66 -24.08 20.06
CA VAL A 103 2.30 -24.75 21.35
C VAL A 103 3.16 -24.30 22.51
N ASN A 104 4.30 -23.66 22.25
CA ASN A 104 5.17 -23.09 23.28
C ASN A 104 4.94 -21.58 23.52
N VAL A 105 3.93 -20.97 22.90
CA VAL A 105 3.52 -19.59 23.20
C VAL A 105 2.76 -19.56 24.52
N LEU A 106 3.19 -18.69 25.43
CA LEU A 106 2.65 -18.60 26.80
C LEU A 106 1.36 -17.78 26.92
N ARG A 107 1.02 -16.96 25.91
CA ARG A 107 -0.16 -16.08 25.95
C ARG A 107 -1.13 -16.42 24.81
N ALA A 108 -2.35 -16.77 25.15
CA ALA A 108 -3.42 -16.91 24.17
C ALA A 108 -3.64 -15.59 23.42
N GLY A 109 -3.82 -15.65 22.10
CA GLY A 109 -4.01 -14.48 21.25
C GLY A 109 -2.72 -13.69 20.94
N ALA A 110 -1.54 -14.13 21.39
CA ALA A 110 -0.27 -13.55 20.96
C ALA A 110 -0.07 -13.75 19.43
N PRO A 111 0.67 -12.87 18.76
CA PRO A 111 1.00 -13.08 17.35
C PRO A 111 1.83 -14.34 17.16
N ALA A 112 1.76 -14.96 15.98
CA ALA A 112 2.62 -16.09 15.67
C ALA A 112 4.10 -15.67 15.74
N PRO A 113 4.97 -16.40 16.43
CA PRO A 113 6.40 -16.09 16.51
C PRO A 113 7.05 -16.04 15.12
N SER A 114 8.10 -15.21 14.98
CA SER A 114 8.91 -15.18 13.74
C SER A 114 9.45 -16.57 13.41
N VAL A 115 9.60 -16.88 12.11
CA VAL A 115 10.25 -18.12 11.65
C VAL A 115 11.71 -18.24 12.11
N GLU A 116 12.34 -17.12 12.47
CA GLU A 116 13.70 -17.06 13.00
C GLU A 116 13.79 -17.14 14.52
N THR A 117 12.69 -17.46 15.20
CA THR A 117 12.64 -17.59 16.67
C THR A 117 13.71 -18.56 17.19
N LEU A 118 14.00 -19.64 16.45
CA LEU A 118 15.06 -20.58 16.84
C LEU A 118 16.44 -19.90 16.85
N LEU A 119 16.76 -19.05 15.89
CA LEU A 119 18.01 -18.29 15.85
C LEU A 119 18.14 -17.38 17.08
N HIS A 120 17.07 -16.67 17.43
CA HIS A 120 17.05 -15.84 18.63
C HIS A 120 17.21 -16.66 19.93
N ALA A 121 16.66 -17.87 19.97
CA ALA A 121 16.74 -18.74 21.14
C ALA A 121 18.15 -19.28 21.38
N ILE A 122 18.89 -19.66 20.31
CA ILE A 122 20.23 -20.28 20.43
C ILE A 122 21.34 -19.27 20.77
N LEU A 123 21.19 -18.00 20.36
CA LEU A 123 22.15 -16.95 20.69
C LEU A 123 22.11 -16.66 22.19
N PRO A 124 23.25 -16.64 22.92
CA PRO A 124 23.23 -16.66 24.38
C PRO A 124 22.87 -15.29 25.03
N TRP A 125 22.89 -14.22 24.26
CA TRP A 125 22.64 -12.88 24.80
C TRP A 125 21.16 -12.60 25.07
N ARG A 126 20.92 -11.66 25.99
CA ARG A 126 19.59 -11.25 26.42
C ARG A 126 18.81 -10.56 25.29
N TYR A 127 19.45 -9.61 24.59
CA TYR A 127 18.87 -8.86 23.49
C TYR A 127 19.52 -9.29 22.19
N VAL A 128 18.69 -9.55 21.17
CA VAL A 128 19.13 -9.95 19.83
C VAL A 128 18.34 -9.15 18.81
N ASP A 129 19.07 -8.50 17.90
CA ASP A 129 18.54 -7.74 16.77
C ASP A 129 18.91 -8.39 15.45
N HIS A 130 18.01 -8.36 14.48
CA HIS A 130 18.25 -8.79 13.10
C HIS A 130 17.70 -7.77 12.13
N THR A 131 18.51 -7.38 11.15
CA THR A 131 18.17 -6.41 10.09
C THR A 131 18.65 -6.88 8.73
N HIS A 132 18.03 -6.33 7.67
CA HIS A 132 18.43 -6.53 6.28
C HIS A 132 19.14 -5.25 5.76
N ALA A 133 20.17 -4.81 6.45
CA ALA A 133 20.82 -3.53 6.20
C ALA A 133 21.39 -3.41 4.78
N ASP A 134 20.98 -2.36 4.05
CA ASP A 134 21.37 -2.11 2.65
C ASP A 134 22.89 -2.11 2.44
N ALA A 135 23.66 -1.51 3.37
CA ALA A 135 25.11 -1.46 3.28
C ALA A 135 25.75 -2.86 3.34
N VAL A 136 25.26 -3.71 4.24
CA VAL A 136 25.73 -5.09 4.39
C VAL A 136 25.37 -5.92 3.16
N LEU A 137 24.14 -5.77 2.67
CA LEU A 137 23.66 -6.44 1.46
C LEU A 137 24.44 -6.00 0.21
N SER A 138 24.75 -4.70 0.08
CA SER A 138 25.55 -4.18 -1.02
C SER A 138 26.93 -4.85 -1.13
N VAL A 139 27.53 -5.16 0.02
CA VAL A 139 28.84 -5.86 0.06
C VAL A 139 28.67 -7.36 -0.13
N SER A 140 27.76 -8.00 0.63
CA SER A 140 27.59 -9.46 0.58
C SER A 140 27.11 -9.96 -0.77
N ASN A 141 26.36 -9.15 -1.50
CA ASN A 141 25.81 -9.47 -2.82
C ASN A 141 26.66 -8.95 -3.97
N SER A 142 27.97 -8.78 -3.75
CA SER A 142 28.96 -8.47 -4.78
C SER A 142 29.83 -9.70 -5.09
N PRO A 143 30.59 -9.73 -6.22
CA PRO A 143 31.64 -10.73 -6.42
C PRO A 143 32.62 -10.68 -5.23
N ASP A 144 33.07 -11.85 -4.78
CA ASP A 144 33.92 -11.99 -3.59
C ASP A 144 33.27 -11.42 -2.29
N GLY A 145 31.95 -11.30 -2.25
CA GLY A 145 31.22 -10.70 -1.14
C GLY A 145 31.57 -11.30 0.22
N GLU A 146 31.74 -12.62 0.32
CA GLU A 146 32.18 -13.27 1.55
C GLU A 146 33.57 -12.80 1.99
N ALA A 147 34.53 -12.73 1.06
CA ALA A 147 35.89 -12.26 1.37
C ALA A 147 35.88 -10.81 1.85
N ARG A 148 35.06 -9.94 1.22
CA ARG A 148 34.93 -8.55 1.60
C ARG A 148 34.25 -8.42 3.00
N ILE A 149 33.23 -9.21 3.28
CA ILE A 149 32.58 -9.26 4.59
C ILE A 149 33.57 -9.70 5.67
N ARG A 150 34.42 -10.70 5.39
CA ARG A 150 35.52 -11.10 6.28
C ARG A 150 36.58 -10.01 6.47
N GLU A 151 36.93 -9.27 5.40
CA GLU A 151 37.83 -8.11 5.48
C GLU A 151 37.26 -7.02 6.39
N ILE A 152 35.95 -6.72 6.33
CA ILE A 152 35.28 -5.66 7.10
C ILE A 152 35.21 -6.03 8.59
N TYR A 153 34.79 -7.23 8.91
CA TYR A 153 34.38 -7.57 10.26
C TYR A 153 35.44 -8.36 11.05
N GLY A 154 36.33 -9.09 10.38
CA GLY A 154 37.34 -9.89 11.06
C GLY A 154 36.71 -10.82 12.11
N ASP A 155 37.13 -10.69 13.37
CA ASP A 155 36.61 -11.43 14.53
C ASP A 155 35.39 -10.77 15.22
N ARG A 156 34.93 -9.63 14.69
CA ARG A 156 33.76 -8.89 15.21
C ARG A 156 32.43 -9.56 14.86
N ALA A 157 32.37 -10.34 13.79
CA ALA A 157 31.17 -11.04 13.39
C ALA A 157 31.44 -12.48 12.96
N VAL A 158 30.54 -13.37 13.31
CA VAL A 158 30.47 -14.72 12.74
C VAL A 158 29.90 -14.62 11.33
N ILE A 159 30.46 -15.30 10.36
CA ILE A 159 30.03 -15.27 8.96
C ILE A 159 29.41 -16.61 8.60
N ILE A 160 28.14 -16.60 8.21
CA ILE A 160 27.33 -17.76 7.84
C ILE A 160 27.01 -17.68 6.34
N PRO A 161 27.28 -18.77 5.57
CA PRO A 161 26.87 -18.81 4.17
C PRO A 161 25.34 -18.74 4.05
N TYR A 162 24.84 -18.44 2.84
CA TYR A 162 23.39 -18.46 2.63
C TYR A 162 22.84 -19.87 2.88
N ILE A 163 21.89 -19.92 3.79
CA ILE A 163 21.03 -21.09 4.07
C ILE A 163 19.62 -20.54 4.18
N MET A 164 18.64 -21.25 3.60
CA MET A 164 17.23 -20.87 3.67
C MET A 164 16.80 -20.70 5.13
N ALA A 165 16.09 -19.61 5.41
CA ALA A 165 15.53 -19.33 6.73
C ALA A 165 14.67 -20.52 7.24
N GLY A 166 14.67 -20.75 8.54
CA GLY A 166 13.92 -21.84 9.17
C GLY A 166 14.83 -22.75 9.99
N PHE A 167 14.45 -24.03 10.10
CA PHE A 167 15.15 -24.98 10.97
C PHE A 167 16.60 -25.21 10.56
N ASP A 168 16.86 -25.42 9.26
CA ASP A 168 18.21 -25.76 8.77
C ASP A 168 19.23 -24.66 9.06
N LEU A 169 18.82 -23.39 8.87
CA LEU A 169 19.65 -22.24 9.22
C LEU A 169 19.93 -22.19 10.73
N ALA A 170 18.91 -22.40 11.57
CA ALA A 170 19.07 -22.37 13.02
C ALA A 170 19.99 -23.50 13.51
N ALA A 171 19.82 -24.73 13.00
CA ALA A 171 20.67 -25.87 13.33
C ALA A 171 22.12 -25.66 12.87
N TYR A 172 22.34 -25.08 11.70
CA TYR A 172 23.66 -24.72 11.21
C TYR A 172 24.32 -23.66 12.11
N CYS A 173 23.58 -22.59 12.43
CA CYS A 173 24.10 -21.54 13.32
C CYS A 173 24.39 -22.06 14.73
N ALA A 174 23.56 -22.95 15.28
CA ALA A 174 23.80 -23.57 16.61
C ALA A 174 25.13 -24.31 16.68
N ARG A 175 25.55 -24.92 15.56
CA ARG A 175 26.80 -25.67 15.46
C ARG A 175 28.00 -24.75 15.15
N GLU A 176 27.85 -23.82 14.22
CA GLU A 176 28.97 -23.03 13.68
C GLU A 176 29.24 -21.75 14.50
N PHE A 177 28.22 -21.16 15.11
CA PHE A 177 28.41 -19.96 15.90
C PHE A 177 29.40 -20.13 17.06
N PRO A 178 29.31 -21.19 17.91
CA PRO A 178 30.30 -21.40 19.01
C PRO A 178 31.71 -21.68 18.53
N ARG A 179 31.88 -22.15 17.28
CA ARG A 179 33.21 -22.44 16.68
C ARG A 179 33.92 -21.20 16.19
N GLN A 180 33.16 -20.20 15.72
CA GLN A 180 33.71 -18.98 15.15
C GLN A 180 33.69 -17.80 16.14
N ALA A 181 32.74 -17.77 17.07
CA ALA A 181 32.59 -16.68 18.00
C ALA A 181 33.74 -16.60 19.00
N GLY A 182 34.22 -15.39 19.25
CA GLY A 182 35.25 -15.06 20.25
C GLY A 182 34.79 -13.91 21.15
N ARG A 183 35.69 -13.43 22.01
CA ARG A 183 35.42 -12.34 22.95
C ARG A 183 35.09 -11.00 22.30
N ASN A 184 35.53 -10.79 21.04
CA ASN A 184 35.31 -9.56 20.30
C ASN A 184 34.05 -9.61 19.42
N THR A 185 33.38 -10.77 19.36
CA THR A 185 32.23 -10.99 18.50
C THR A 185 31.01 -10.25 19.03
N ILE A 186 30.48 -9.32 18.22
CA ILE A 186 29.31 -8.47 18.56
C ILE A 186 28.13 -8.75 17.63
N GLY A 187 28.33 -9.56 16.58
CA GLY A 187 27.27 -9.87 15.64
C GLY A 187 27.53 -11.11 14.78
N MET A 188 26.62 -11.34 13.85
CA MET A 188 26.66 -12.43 12.87
C MET A 188 26.10 -11.93 11.55
N VAL A 189 26.80 -12.19 10.45
CA VAL A 189 26.35 -11.85 9.09
C VAL A 189 25.88 -13.13 8.41
N LEU A 190 24.65 -13.12 7.92
CA LEU A 190 24.10 -14.12 7.01
C LEU A 190 24.27 -13.62 5.58
N LEU A 191 25.14 -14.25 4.81
CA LEU A 191 25.43 -13.82 3.42
C LEU A 191 24.17 -13.89 2.55
N GLY A 192 23.90 -12.83 1.79
CA GLY A 192 22.71 -12.73 0.94
C GLY A 192 21.39 -12.62 1.68
N HIS A 193 21.40 -12.33 3.02
CA HIS A 193 20.19 -12.25 3.84
C HIS A 193 20.19 -11.02 4.76
N GLY A 194 21.17 -10.90 5.67
CA GLY A 194 21.19 -9.79 6.62
C GLY A 194 22.22 -9.91 7.72
N VAL A 195 22.05 -9.16 8.81
CA VAL A 195 22.99 -9.09 9.93
C VAL A 195 22.26 -9.18 11.27
N PHE A 196 22.89 -9.85 12.24
CA PHE A 196 22.49 -9.93 13.63
C PHE A 196 23.46 -9.15 14.49
N SER A 197 22.94 -8.47 15.52
CA SER A 197 23.69 -7.99 16.66
C SER A 197 23.08 -8.50 17.96
N PHE A 198 23.82 -8.45 19.04
CA PHE A 198 23.35 -8.94 20.33
C PHE A 198 24.09 -8.26 21.48
N GLY A 199 23.45 -8.22 22.66
CA GLY A 199 24.01 -7.62 23.85
C GLY A 199 23.32 -8.08 25.14
N ALA A 200 23.95 -7.81 26.28
CA ALA A 200 23.36 -8.02 27.59
C ALA A 200 22.26 -6.97 27.87
N GLU A 201 22.44 -5.76 27.34
CA GLU A 201 21.51 -4.65 27.48
C GLU A 201 20.92 -4.22 26.13
N ALA A 202 19.72 -3.62 26.15
CA ALA A 202 19.02 -3.19 24.95
C ALA A 202 19.83 -2.16 24.12
N ARG A 203 20.43 -1.18 24.82
CA ARG A 203 21.31 -0.19 24.19
C ARG A 203 22.51 -0.84 23.53
N GLU A 204 23.15 -1.76 24.21
CA GLU A 204 24.34 -2.45 23.72
C GLU A 204 24.04 -3.21 22.40
N SER A 205 22.94 -3.96 22.34
CA SER A 205 22.55 -4.69 21.15
C SER A 205 22.27 -3.72 19.97
N TYR A 206 21.53 -2.63 20.23
CA TYR A 206 21.23 -1.60 19.26
C TYR A 206 22.50 -0.89 18.75
N GLU A 207 23.37 -0.40 19.63
CA GLU A 207 24.60 0.31 19.25
C GLU A 207 25.55 -0.60 18.46
N ARG A 208 25.62 -1.89 18.79
CA ARG A 208 26.37 -2.90 18.02
C ARG A 208 25.83 -3.08 16.61
N MET A 209 24.49 -3.01 16.41
CA MET A 209 23.91 -3.00 15.07
C MET A 209 24.37 -1.77 14.28
N ILE A 210 24.29 -0.60 14.89
CA ILE A 210 24.75 0.66 14.27
C ILE A 210 26.26 0.60 13.93
N GLU A 211 27.07 0.03 14.82
CA GLU A 211 28.50 -0.17 14.58
C GLU A 211 28.77 -1.10 13.40
N LEU A 212 28.14 -2.28 13.37
CA LEU A 212 28.32 -3.26 12.28
C LEU A 212 27.93 -2.68 10.92
N VAL A 213 26.77 -2.03 10.85
CA VAL A 213 26.32 -1.41 9.59
C VAL A 213 27.23 -0.23 9.23
N GLY A 214 27.64 0.58 10.17
CA GLY A 214 28.59 1.68 9.95
C GLY A 214 29.95 1.22 9.41
N MET A 215 30.43 0.04 9.80
CA MET A 215 31.65 -0.56 9.24
C MET A 215 31.48 -0.89 7.75
N ALA A 216 30.32 -1.42 7.32
CA ALA A 216 30.02 -1.69 5.93
C ALA A 216 29.88 -0.38 5.12
N GLU A 217 29.19 0.65 5.66
CA GLU A 217 29.12 1.97 5.04
C GLU A 217 30.51 2.57 4.81
N ALA A 218 31.36 2.56 5.84
CA ALA A 218 32.73 3.07 5.74
C ALA A 218 33.57 2.31 4.72
N TYR A 219 33.33 1.01 4.56
CA TYR A 219 33.98 0.21 3.51
C TYR A 219 33.53 0.67 2.11
N LEU A 220 32.22 0.83 1.91
CA LEU A 220 31.64 1.31 0.65
C LEU A 220 32.14 2.72 0.31
N GLU A 221 32.24 3.61 1.30
CA GLU A 221 32.80 4.97 1.12
C GLU A 221 34.26 4.92 0.68
N ARG A 222 35.11 4.14 1.36
CA ARG A 222 36.53 3.98 0.99
C ARG A 222 36.72 3.42 -0.42
N ARG A 223 35.77 2.61 -0.90
CA ARG A 223 35.80 2.03 -2.26
C ARG A 223 35.11 2.94 -3.30
N GLY A 224 34.61 4.11 -2.93
CA GLY A 224 33.85 4.99 -3.83
C GLY A 224 32.49 4.41 -4.26
N ALA A 225 31.96 3.41 -3.53
CA ALA A 225 30.75 2.67 -3.87
C ALA A 225 29.53 3.09 -3.03
N TRP A 226 29.65 4.05 -2.11
CA TRP A 226 28.53 4.45 -1.26
C TRP A 226 27.54 5.33 -1.98
N ARG A 227 28.03 6.33 -2.72
CA ARG A 227 27.21 7.24 -3.53
C ARG A 227 27.51 7.01 -4.99
N VAL A 228 26.61 6.33 -5.69
CA VAL A 228 26.73 6.05 -7.12
C VAL A 228 25.78 6.99 -7.87
N GLU A 229 26.35 7.91 -8.63
CA GLU A 229 25.59 8.83 -9.45
C GLU A 229 25.27 8.19 -10.81
N LEU A 230 24.03 8.34 -11.23
CA LEU A 230 23.58 7.96 -12.57
C LEU A 230 23.55 9.17 -13.49
N PRO A 231 23.74 9.00 -14.80
CA PRO A 231 23.57 10.09 -15.76
C PRO A 231 22.20 10.75 -15.62
N PRO A 232 22.11 12.09 -15.74
CA PRO A 232 20.84 12.79 -15.63
C PRO A 232 19.83 12.27 -16.67
N ALA A 233 18.59 12.04 -16.24
CA ALA A 233 17.50 11.62 -17.12
C ALA A 233 16.27 12.51 -16.88
N ALA A 234 15.82 13.18 -17.95
CA ALA A 234 14.62 14.01 -17.89
C ALA A 234 13.37 13.17 -18.19
N PRO A 235 12.24 13.45 -17.50
CA PRO A 235 10.96 12.82 -17.80
C PRO A 235 10.43 13.29 -19.17
N ALA A 236 9.77 12.37 -19.87
CA ALA A 236 8.95 12.69 -21.03
C ALA A 236 7.54 13.17 -20.58
N PRO A 237 6.74 13.80 -21.47
CA PRO A 237 5.32 14.02 -21.19
C PRO A 237 4.63 12.72 -20.81
N PHE A 238 3.84 12.73 -19.74
CA PHE A 238 3.25 11.50 -19.20
C PHE A 238 2.11 11.00 -20.09
N ALA A 239 2.27 9.80 -20.61
CA ALA A 239 1.31 9.16 -21.50
C ALA A 239 0.23 8.41 -20.68
N ARG A 240 -0.72 9.16 -20.06
CA ARG A 240 -1.72 8.59 -19.12
C ARG A 240 -2.57 7.46 -19.70
N VAL A 241 -2.91 7.51 -20.99
CA VAL A 241 -3.70 6.45 -21.64
C VAL A 241 -2.87 5.16 -21.78
N ALA A 242 -1.59 5.28 -22.14
CA ALA A 242 -0.68 4.12 -22.19
C ALA A 242 -0.43 3.53 -20.79
N ALA A 243 -0.36 4.37 -19.76
CA ALA A 243 -0.26 3.93 -18.37
C ALA A 243 -1.52 3.16 -17.91
N ALA A 244 -2.72 3.65 -18.26
CA ALA A 244 -3.97 2.95 -17.97
C ALA A 244 -4.13 1.64 -18.76
N GLN A 245 -3.64 1.59 -20.00
CA GLN A 245 -3.59 0.38 -20.80
C GLN A 245 -2.68 -0.67 -20.14
N LEU A 246 -1.49 -0.29 -19.71
CA LEU A 246 -0.59 -1.18 -18.97
C LEU A 246 -1.28 -1.75 -17.72
N ARG A 247 -1.99 -0.89 -16.94
CA ARG A 247 -2.74 -1.34 -15.77
C ARG A 247 -3.81 -2.37 -16.13
N ARG A 248 -4.54 -2.16 -17.24
CA ARG A 248 -5.55 -3.11 -17.71
C ARG A 248 -4.91 -4.47 -18.02
N GLU A 249 -3.81 -4.50 -18.75
CA GLU A 249 -3.10 -5.73 -19.11
C GLU A 249 -2.56 -6.48 -17.89
N VAL A 250 -1.93 -5.74 -16.96
CA VAL A 250 -1.47 -6.30 -15.69
C VAL A 250 -2.62 -6.88 -14.86
N SER A 251 -3.76 -6.17 -14.80
CA SER A 251 -4.95 -6.64 -14.09
C SER A 251 -5.55 -7.90 -14.74
N GLN A 252 -5.54 -7.99 -16.06
CA GLN A 252 -5.96 -9.19 -16.78
C GLN A 252 -5.05 -10.38 -16.50
N ALA A 253 -3.74 -10.17 -16.51
CA ALA A 253 -2.76 -11.21 -16.18
C ALA A 253 -2.87 -11.67 -14.73
N ALA A 254 -3.20 -10.77 -13.81
CA ALA A 254 -3.42 -11.08 -12.40
C ALA A 254 -4.74 -11.80 -12.13
N GLY A 255 -5.77 -11.60 -12.97
CA GLY A 255 -7.14 -12.09 -12.77
C GLY A 255 -7.98 -11.22 -11.81
N PHE A 256 -7.47 -10.07 -11.38
CA PHE A 256 -8.16 -9.10 -10.52
C PHE A 256 -7.60 -7.68 -10.76
N PRO A 257 -8.35 -6.61 -10.41
CA PRO A 257 -7.86 -5.26 -10.56
C PRO A 257 -6.59 -4.99 -9.75
N MET A 258 -5.66 -4.25 -10.34
CA MET A 258 -4.39 -3.87 -9.75
C MET A 258 -4.25 -2.35 -9.70
N ILE A 259 -3.57 -1.85 -8.69
CA ILE A 259 -3.09 -0.48 -8.61
C ILE A 259 -1.67 -0.43 -9.18
N LEU A 260 -1.42 0.52 -10.06
CA LEU A 260 -0.09 0.81 -10.59
C LEU A 260 0.35 2.20 -10.11
N ARG A 261 1.54 2.29 -9.58
CA ARG A 261 2.16 3.53 -9.13
C ARG A 261 3.40 3.81 -9.98
N PHE A 262 3.42 4.96 -10.63
CA PHE A 262 4.49 5.39 -11.54
C PHE A 262 5.45 6.32 -10.83
N ASN A 263 6.76 6.07 -11.00
CA ASN A 263 7.82 6.91 -10.47
C ASN A 263 8.82 7.23 -11.58
N ASP A 264 8.60 8.35 -12.24
CA ASP A 264 9.43 8.92 -13.29
C ASP A 264 10.45 9.94 -12.77
N SER A 265 10.88 9.80 -11.51
CA SER A 265 11.96 10.60 -10.96
C SER A 265 13.26 10.42 -11.77
N PRO A 266 14.13 11.45 -11.81
CA PRO A 266 15.38 11.37 -12.58
C PRO A 266 16.21 10.12 -12.28
N ARG A 267 16.22 9.68 -11.03
CA ARG A 267 16.92 8.48 -10.59
C ARG A 267 16.36 7.20 -11.20
N PHE A 268 15.05 7.00 -11.14
CA PHE A 268 14.43 5.79 -11.70
C PHE A 268 14.44 5.78 -13.23
N LEU A 269 14.30 6.94 -13.87
CA LEU A 269 14.49 7.06 -15.31
C LEU A 269 15.93 6.73 -15.73
N ALA A 270 16.91 7.24 -14.99
CA ALA A 270 18.32 6.95 -15.26
C ALA A 270 18.63 5.45 -15.08
N PHE A 271 18.08 4.81 -14.04
CA PHE A 271 18.24 3.37 -13.84
C PHE A 271 17.53 2.54 -14.92
N ALA A 272 16.30 2.89 -15.29
CA ALA A 272 15.55 2.21 -16.36
C ALA A 272 16.22 2.37 -17.74
N ARG A 273 16.97 3.45 -17.96
CA ARG A 273 17.75 3.71 -19.18
C ARG A 273 19.21 3.27 -19.08
N HIS A 274 19.59 2.61 -17.98
CA HIS A 274 20.97 2.14 -17.81
C HIS A 274 21.34 1.13 -18.92
N PRO A 275 22.50 1.24 -19.58
CA PRO A 275 22.90 0.34 -20.68
C PRO A 275 22.84 -1.14 -20.29
N GLU A 276 23.18 -1.45 -19.04
CA GLU A 276 23.22 -2.81 -18.51
C GLU A 276 21.93 -3.20 -17.75
N VAL A 277 20.84 -2.44 -17.87
CA VAL A 277 19.61 -2.69 -17.09
C VAL A 277 19.08 -4.12 -17.24
N ALA A 278 19.19 -4.68 -18.44
CA ALA A 278 18.80 -6.06 -18.74
C ALA A 278 19.62 -7.10 -17.95
N ARG A 279 20.85 -6.79 -17.57
CA ARG A 279 21.70 -7.66 -16.75
C ARG A 279 21.47 -7.40 -15.25
N ILE A 280 21.59 -6.14 -14.84
CA ILE A 280 21.61 -5.80 -13.42
C ILE A 280 20.23 -5.92 -12.75
N ALA A 281 19.13 -5.64 -13.46
CA ALA A 281 17.78 -5.74 -12.91
C ALA A 281 17.19 -7.16 -12.98
N GLN A 282 17.77 -8.08 -13.76
CA GLN A 282 17.23 -9.44 -13.96
C GLN A 282 17.93 -10.51 -13.13
N SER A 283 18.76 -10.12 -12.15
CA SER A 283 19.48 -11.09 -11.31
C SER A 283 18.66 -11.59 -10.12
N GLY A 284 17.76 -10.76 -9.56
CA GLY A 284 16.93 -11.13 -8.43
C GLY A 284 16.76 -10.00 -7.40
N PRO A 285 16.07 -10.25 -6.27
CA PRO A 285 15.86 -9.28 -5.20
C PRO A 285 17.14 -9.10 -4.34
N ALA A 286 17.22 -7.98 -3.61
CA ALA A 286 18.33 -7.70 -2.70
C ALA A 286 18.37 -8.66 -1.51
N THR A 287 17.21 -9.05 -1.00
CA THR A 287 17.01 -10.09 0.01
C THR A 287 15.92 -11.06 -0.45
N PRO A 288 15.99 -12.34 -0.07
CA PRO A 288 15.07 -13.34 -0.59
C PRO A 288 13.61 -13.13 -0.14
N ASP A 289 13.37 -12.55 1.02
CA ASP A 289 12.04 -12.32 1.58
C ASP A 289 11.23 -11.25 0.82
N HIS A 290 11.88 -10.38 0.04
CA HIS A 290 11.17 -9.41 -0.81
C HIS A 290 10.38 -10.08 -1.96
N VAL A 291 10.80 -11.27 -2.42
CA VAL A 291 10.26 -11.93 -3.62
C VAL A 291 8.75 -12.13 -3.60
N ILE A 292 8.14 -12.38 -2.45
CA ILE A 292 6.68 -12.57 -2.34
C ILE A 292 5.88 -11.30 -2.66
N ARG A 293 6.52 -10.12 -2.57
CA ARG A 293 5.92 -8.82 -2.86
C ARG A 293 6.31 -8.31 -4.24
N THR A 294 7.55 -8.55 -4.66
CA THR A 294 8.15 -7.97 -5.86
C THR A 294 8.16 -8.90 -7.06
N LYS A 295 7.92 -10.22 -6.88
CA LYS A 295 8.35 -11.25 -7.83
C LYS A 295 9.88 -11.31 -7.95
N PRO A 296 10.45 -12.33 -8.62
CA PRO A 296 11.91 -12.44 -8.73
C PRO A 296 12.59 -11.24 -9.36
N VAL A 297 12.01 -10.70 -10.44
CA VAL A 297 12.59 -9.63 -11.25
C VAL A 297 11.55 -8.67 -11.78
N PRO A 298 11.89 -7.41 -12.11
CA PRO A 298 10.99 -6.50 -12.80
C PRO A 298 10.78 -6.91 -14.26
N MET A 299 9.60 -6.59 -14.79
CA MET A 299 9.36 -6.55 -16.23
C MET A 299 10.20 -5.43 -16.87
N LEU A 300 10.83 -5.68 -17.99
CA LEU A 300 11.52 -4.66 -18.79
C LEU A 300 10.57 -4.18 -19.89
N GLY A 301 10.32 -2.87 -19.94
CA GLY A 301 9.30 -2.29 -20.82
C GLY A 301 7.88 -2.64 -20.39
N ARG A 302 7.00 -2.95 -21.38
CA ARG A 302 5.55 -3.08 -21.20
C ARG A 302 4.96 -4.40 -21.70
N ASP A 303 5.79 -5.40 -22.01
CA ASP A 303 5.31 -6.70 -22.50
C ASP A 303 4.83 -7.61 -21.35
N VAL A 304 3.60 -7.37 -20.89
CA VAL A 304 2.97 -8.13 -19.80
C VAL A 304 2.82 -9.60 -20.16
N ALA A 305 2.50 -9.91 -21.44
CA ALA A 305 2.30 -11.29 -21.90
C ALA A 305 3.61 -12.07 -21.90
N GLY A 306 4.70 -11.47 -22.39
CA GLY A 306 6.05 -12.04 -22.36
C GLY A 306 6.55 -12.26 -20.95
N PHE A 307 6.33 -11.29 -20.03
CA PHE A 307 6.66 -11.47 -18.62
C PHE A 307 5.90 -12.64 -18.00
N ALA A 308 4.58 -12.72 -18.22
CA ALA A 308 3.75 -13.79 -17.69
C ALA A 308 4.18 -15.17 -18.23
N ALA A 309 4.59 -15.26 -19.49
CA ALA A 309 5.12 -16.49 -20.08
C ALA A 309 6.47 -16.89 -19.42
N SER A 310 7.36 -15.93 -19.23
CA SER A 310 8.67 -16.14 -18.56
C SER A 310 8.48 -16.60 -17.11
N TYR A 311 7.53 -16.00 -16.37
CA TYR A 311 7.23 -16.38 -15.00
C TYR A 311 6.64 -17.81 -14.91
N ARG A 312 5.78 -18.21 -15.86
CA ARG A 312 5.30 -19.60 -15.93
C ARG A 312 6.45 -20.58 -16.16
N ALA A 313 7.34 -20.28 -17.11
CA ALA A 313 8.50 -21.11 -17.38
C ALA A 313 9.46 -21.20 -16.15
N TYR A 314 9.66 -20.08 -15.43
CA TYR A 314 10.38 -20.08 -14.15
C TYR A 314 9.73 -21.00 -13.13
N PHE A 315 8.41 -20.91 -12.95
CA PHE A 315 7.67 -21.79 -12.05
C PHE A 315 7.82 -23.27 -12.43
N GLU A 316 7.59 -23.62 -13.70
CA GLU A 316 7.63 -25.00 -14.18
C GLU A 316 9.01 -25.63 -13.99
N ARG A 317 10.09 -24.91 -14.34
CA ARG A 317 11.48 -25.41 -14.13
C ARG A 317 11.78 -25.73 -12.67
N ASN A 318 11.33 -24.89 -11.75
CA ASN A 318 11.69 -25.03 -10.34
C ASN A 318 10.70 -25.93 -9.59
N ALA A 319 9.41 -25.91 -9.90
CA ALA A 319 8.41 -26.78 -9.31
C ALA A 319 8.68 -28.28 -9.60
N ALA A 320 9.27 -28.58 -10.75
CA ALA A 320 9.71 -29.94 -11.09
C ALA A 320 10.81 -30.51 -10.16
N ARG A 321 11.54 -29.62 -9.45
CA ARG A 321 12.60 -29.99 -8.50
C ARG A 321 12.15 -29.93 -7.05
N ALA A 322 10.94 -29.40 -6.78
CA ALA A 322 10.43 -29.23 -5.43
C ALA A 322 10.03 -30.59 -4.83
N ALA A 323 10.35 -30.79 -3.55
CA ALA A 323 9.98 -32.02 -2.82
C ALA A 323 8.47 -32.15 -2.63
N GLU A 324 7.74 -31.05 -2.67
CA GLU A 324 6.28 -30.99 -2.50
C GLU A 324 5.63 -30.29 -3.70
N ARG A 325 4.41 -30.69 -4.04
CA ARG A 325 3.64 -30.04 -5.09
C ARG A 325 3.38 -28.56 -4.75
N LYS A 326 3.82 -27.65 -5.61
CA LYS A 326 3.59 -26.22 -5.47
C LYS A 326 2.43 -25.75 -6.37
N THR A 327 1.74 -24.68 -5.95
CA THR A 327 0.69 -24.03 -6.74
C THR A 327 1.22 -22.68 -7.17
N MET A 328 1.19 -22.43 -8.49
CA MET A 328 1.68 -21.19 -9.06
C MET A 328 0.86 -19.99 -8.56
N LEU A 329 1.54 -18.92 -8.21
CA LEU A 329 0.95 -17.60 -7.98
C LEU A 329 0.49 -16.98 -9.32
N ASP A 330 -0.35 -15.94 -9.28
CA ASP A 330 -0.70 -15.22 -10.49
C ASP A 330 0.57 -14.76 -11.26
N PRO A 331 0.56 -14.81 -12.60
CA PRO A 331 1.77 -14.54 -13.38
C PRO A 331 2.00 -13.05 -13.67
N ALA A 332 1.18 -12.14 -13.13
CA ALA A 332 1.33 -10.71 -13.40
C ALA A 332 2.61 -10.14 -12.76
N PRO A 333 3.27 -9.17 -13.41
CA PRO A 333 4.39 -8.46 -12.81
C PRO A 333 3.96 -7.68 -11.56
N ARG A 334 4.92 -7.43 -10.68
CA ARG A 334 4.77 -6.52 -9.53
C ARG A 334 5.63 -5.28 -9.69
N MET A 335 6.57 -5.32 -10.61
CA MET A 335 7.50 -4.26 -10.92
C MET A 335 7.71 -4.16 -12.43
N ALA A 336 7.92 -2.95 -12.93
CA ALA A 336 8.44 -2.74 -14.28
C ALA A 336 9.47 -1.61 -14.31
N LEU A 337 10.44 -1.72 -15.20
CA LEU A 337 11.40 -0.68 -15.57
C LEU A 337 11.14 -0.29 -17.03
N ASP A 338 10.71 0.93 -17.25
CA ASP A 338 10.35 1.45 -18.55
C ASP A 338 11.11 2.77 -18.83
N PRO A 339 11.70 2.94 -20.00
CA PRO A 339 12.50 4.15 -20.31
C PRO A 339 11.68 5.45 -20.34
N GLU A 340 10.36 5.39 -20.46
CA GLU A 340 9.47 6.57 -20.41
C GLU A 340 8.82 6.76 -19.04
N PHE A 341 8.42 5.67 -18.37
CA PHE A 341 7.74 5.71 -17.06
C PHE A 341 8.67 5.59 -15.86
N GLY A 342 9.96 5.29 -16.08
CA GLY A 342 10.90 5.03 -15.00
C GLY A 342 10.61 3.70 -14.31
N PHE A 343 10.17 3.74 -13.08
CA PHE A 343 9.75 2.57 -12.30
C PHE A 343 8.23 2.52 -12.14
N VAL A 344 7.66 1.34 -12.33
CA VAL A 344 6.23 1.09 -12.10
C VAL A 344 6.08 0.01 -11.04
N ALA A 345 5.57 0.38 -9.89
CA ALA A 345 5.20 -0.55 -8.82
C ALA A 345 3.74 -0.99 -8.95
N MET A 346 3.47 -2.27 -8.71
CA MET A 346 2.16 -2.88 -8.93
C MET A 346 1.72 -3.66 -7.69
N GLY A 347 0.51 -3.40 -7.23
CA GLY A 347 -0.05 -4.04 -6.04
C GLY A 347 -1.55 -4.26 -6.14
N ARG A 348 -2.07 -5.16 -5.32
CA ARG A 348 -3.52 -5.36 -5.21
C ARG A 348 -4.21 -4.17 -4.55
N THR A 349 -3.46 -3.44 -3.71
CA THR A 349 -3.90 -2.21 -3.04
C THR A 349 -2.87 -1.10 -3.27
N ALA A 350 -3.25 0.15 -3.04
CA ALA A 350 -2.33 1.27 -3.08
C ALA A 350 -1.18 1.14 -2.06
N LYS A 351 -1.45 0.51 -0.92
CA LYS A 351 -0.43 0.19 0.09
C LYS A 351 0.58 -0.83 -0.45
N ASP A 352 0.11 -1.90 -1.10
CA ASP A 352 1.01 -2.92 -1.66
C ASP A 352 1.91 -2.32 -2.75
N ALA A 353 1.35 -1.48 -3.64
CA ALA A 353 2.13 -0.80 -4.67
C ALA A 353 3.20 0.13 -4.06
N ALA A 354 2.85 0.87 -2.99
CA ALA A 354 3.80 1.73 -2.28
C ALA A 354 4.93 0.91 -1.62
N VAL A 355 4.59 -0.23 -1.02
CA VAL A 355 5.58 -1.17 -0.45
C VAL A 355 6.54 -1.69 -1.52
N VAL A 356 6.04 -2.08 -2.69
CA VAL A 356 6.86 -2.55 -3.81
C VAL A 356 7.80 -1.44 -4.30
N GLU A 357 7.30 -0.19 -4.41
CA GLU A 357 8.12 0.96 -4.80
C GLU A 357 9.28 1.19 -3.82
N GLU A 358 9.01 1.18 -2.52
CA GLU A 358 10.02 1.38 -1.49
C GLU A 358 11.05 0.25 -1.48
N LEU A 359 10.61 -1.00 -1.53
CA LEU A 359 11.52 -2.16 -1.59
C LEU A 359 12.46 -2.09 -2.80
N TYR A 360 11.93 -1.71 -3.95
CA TYR A 360 12.76 -1.65 -5.15
C TYR A 360 13.67 -0.42 -5.20
N ALA A 361 13.28 0.68 -4.56
CA ALA A 361 14.16 1.84 -4.39
C ALA A 361 15.45 1.46 -3.64
N HIS A 362 15.33 0.71 -2.54
CA HIS A 362 16.46 0.16 -1.80
C HIS A 362 17.23 -0.89 -2.61
N THR A 363 16.52 -1.75 -3.34
CA THR A 363 17.17 -2.74 -4.23
C THR A 363 18.01 -2.06 -5.29
N VAL A 364 17.57 -0.94 -5.89
CA VAL A 364 18.38 -0.16 -6.86
C VAL A 364 19.66 0.37 -6.20
N ASP A 365 19.59 0.87 -4.96
CA ASP A 365 20.79 1.33 -4.24
C ASP A 365 21.76 0.18 -3.98
N VAL A 366 21.28 -0.97 -3.56
CA VAL A 366 22.10 -2.16 -3.34
C VAL A 366 22.74 -2.62 -4.64
N ILE A 367 21.98 -2.67 -5.74
CA ILE A 367 22.51 -3.03 -7.08
C ILE A 367 23.64 -2.08 -7.49
N LEU A 368 23.40 -0.78 -7.45
CA LEU A 368 24.36 0.22 -7.90
C LEU A 368 25.65 0.18 -7.07
N ARG A 369 25.53 0.03 -5.75
CA ARG A 369 26.67 -0.10 -4.84
C ARG A 369 27.47 -1.38 -5.09
N ALA A 370 26.78 -2.50 -5.32
CA ALA A 370 27.42 -3.77 -5.66
C ALA A 370 28.11 -3.72 -7.04
N GLU A 371 27.50 -3.07 -8.05
CA GLU A 371 28.13 -2.83 -9.36
C GLU A 371 29.41 -2.01 -9.22
N ALA A 372 29.41 -0.97 -8.39
CA ALA A 372 30.61 -0.18 -8.10
C ALA A 372 31.73 -0.98 -7.39
N LEU A 373 31.37 -2.09 -6.73
CA LEU A 373 32.33 -3.06 -6.17
C LEU A 373 32.76 -4.13 -7.15
N GLY A 374 32.35 -4.08 -8.43
CA GLY A 374 32.76 -5.00 -9.49
C GLY A 374 31.65 -5.94 -9.97
N GLY A 375 30.42 -5.78 -9.53
CA GLY A 375 29.24 -6.49 -10.02
C GLY A 375 28.16 -6.70 -8.98
N TRP A 376 26.93 -6.94 -9.44
CA TRP A 376 25.79 -7.32 -8.64
C TRP A 376 25.52 -8.82 -8.74
N LYS A 377 25.34 -9.48 -7.62
CA LYS A 377 25.03 -10.91 -7.54
C LYS A 377 23.91 -11.17 -6.54
N ALA A 378 22.72 -11.45 -7.04
CA ALA A 378 21.61 -11.95 -6.22
C ALA A 378 21.79 -13.45 -5.89
N LEU A 379 20.88 -14.00 -5.09
CA LEU A 379 20.80 -15.43 -4.85
C LEU A 379 20.46 -16.19 -6.14
N ASP A 380 20.85 -17.48 -6.20
CA ASP A 380 20.50 -18.35 -7.31
C ASP A 380 18.97 -18.51 -7.43
N GLU A 381 18.48 -18.68 -8.67
CA GLU A 381 17.05 -18.84 -9.00
C GLU A 381 16.34 -19.88 -8.11
N LYS A 382 17.04 -20.98 -7.79
CA LYS A 382 16.51 -22.03 -6.92
C LYS A 382 16.17 -21.49 -5.52
N HIS A 383 17.06 -20.74 -4.91
CA HIS A 383 16.87 -20.20 -3.57
C HIS A 383 15.78 -19.14 -3.53
N ILE A 384 15.68 -18.32 -4.58
CA ILE A 384 14.61 -17.35 -4.75
C ILE A 384 13.25 -18.07 -4.84
N PHE A 385 13.18 -19.15 -5.64
CA PHE A 385 11.97 -19.96 -5.77
C PHE A 385 11.58 -20.65 -4.45
N ASP A 386 12.55 -21.21 -3.73
CA ASP A 386 12.29 -21.90 -2.46
C ASP A 386 11.63 -20.95 -1.45
N ILE A 387 12.04 -19.68 -1.38
CA ILE A 387 11.42 -18.65 -0.52
C ILE A 387 10.06 -18.20 -1.08
N GLU A 388 9.96 -17.88 -2.40
CA GLU A 388 8.71 -17.42 -3.00
C GLU A 388 7.57 -18.43 -2.82
N TYR A 389 7.90 -19.72 -2.90
CA TYR A 389 6.94 -20.82 -2.77
C TYR A 389 7.00 -21.54 -1.41
N TRP A 390 7.62 -20.90 -0.43
CA TRP A 390 7.61 -21.38 0.94
C TRP A 390 6.24 -21.21 1.58
N GLU A 391 5.68 -22.29 2.19
CA GLU A 391 4.33 -22.23 2.79
C GLU A 391 4.18 -21.11 3.81
N LEU A 392 5.23 -20.80 4.58
CA LEU A 392 5.20 -19.77 5.62
C LEU A 392 5.17 -18.35 5.03
N GLU A 393 5.88 -18.11 3.94
CA GLU A 393 5.79 -16.85 3.19
C GLU A 393 4.44 -16.73 2.49
N GLN A 394 3.96 -17.78 1.85
CA GLN A 394 2.63 -17.83 1.21
C GLN A 394 1.48 -17.56 2.21
N ALA A 395 1.62 -18.00 3.47
CA ALA A 395 0.64 -17.74 4.52
C ALA A 395 0.45 -16.24 4.80
N LYS A 396 1.51 -15.41 4.62
CA LYS A 396 1.42 -13.95 4.74
C LYS A 396 0.46 -13.35 3.71
N LEU A 397 0.43 -13.88 2.49
CA LEU A 397 -0.48 -13.44 1.42
C LEU A 397 -1.95 -13.85 1.70
N LYS A 398 -2.17 -14.97 2.38
CA LYS A 398 -3.52 -15.52 2.66
C LYS A 398 -4.20 -14.87 3.87
N ARG A 399 -3.47 -14.25 4.78
CA ARG A 399 -4.01 -13.61 6.00
C ARG A 399 -4.91 -12.41 5.74
N ALA A 400 -4.92 -11.85 4.54
CA ALA A 400 -5.70 -10.66 4.18
C ALA A 400 -7.23 -10.88 4.11
N GLY A 401 -7.75 -12.10 4.30
CA GLY A 401 -9.19 -12.38 4.22
C GLY A 401 -9.76 -12.19 2.81
N HIS A 402 -11.10 -12.06 2.72
CA HIS A 402 -11.74 -11.70 1.46
C HIS A 402 -11.44 -10.25 1.12
N ALA A 403 -10.97 -10.01 -0.12
CA ALA A 403 -10.70 -8.65 -0.57
C ALA A 403 -11.99 -7.82 -0.56
N PRO A 404 -11.93 -6.55 -0.13
CA PRO A 404 -13.04 -5.62 -0.26
C PRO A 404 -13.52 -5.52 -1.71
N VAL A 405 -14.79 -5.13 -1.90
CA VAL A 405 -15.45 -5.17 -3.21
C VAL A 405 -14.73 -4.35 -4.29
N PHE A 406 -14.11 -3.23 -3.91
CA PHE A 406 -13.37 -2.36 -4.83
C PHE A 406 -11.85 -2.44 -4.67
N ALA A 407 -11.33 -3.53 -4.09
CA ALA A 407 -9.89 -3.71 -4.00
C ALA A 407 -9.23 -3.65 -5.38
N GLY A 408 -8.20 -2.82 -5.53
CA GLY A 408 -7.49 -2.59 -6.79
C GLY A 408 -8.18 -1.65 -7.78
N GLU A 409 -9.34 -1.07 -7.42
CA GLU A 409 -10.08 -0.13 -8.26
C GLU A 409 -9.91 1.32 -7.76
N VAL A 410 -10.10 2.28 -8.67
CA VAL A 410 -9.87 3.70 -8.44
C VAL A 410 -11.15 4.49 -8.65
N ALA A 411 -11.58 5.25 -7.64
CA ALA A 411 -12.70 6.17 -7.71
C ALA A 411 -12.23 7.62 -7.75
N LEU A 412 -12.78 8.43 -8.65
CA LEU A 412 -12.59 9.87 -8.71
C LEU A 412 -13.88 10.55 -8.27
N VAL A 413 -13.80 11.43 -7.28
CA VAL A 413 -14.95 12.12 -6.70
C VAL A 413 -14.78 13.63 -6.83
N THR A 414 -15.74 14.33 -7.44
CA THR A 414 -15.74 15.79 -7.57
C THR A 414 -16.52 16.45 -6.44
N GLY A 415 -16.08 17.63 -5.97
CA GLY A 415 -16.66 18.29 -4.79
C GLY A 415 -16.45 17.48 -3.51
N ALA A 416 -15.23 16.95 -3.33
CA ALA A 416 -14.92 15.91 -2.36
C ALA A 416 -14.58 16.41 -0.96
N ALA A 417 -14.39 17.73 -0.76
CA ALA A 417 -13.98 18.28 0.52
C ALA A 417 -15.13 18.29 1.56
N SER A 418 -16.39 18.28 1.15
CA SER A 418 -17.52 18.44 2.03
C SER A 418 -18.77 17.65 1.60
N GLY A 419 -19.78 17.60 2.47
CA GLY A 419 -21.13 17.09 2.19
C GLY A 419 -21.17 15.70 1.57
N ILE A 420 -21.95 15.54 0.51
CA ILE A 420 -22.14 14.26 -0.20
C ILE A 420 -20.83 13.77 -0.81
N GLY A 421 -20.01 14.66 -1.39
CA GLY A 421 -18.74 14.29 -2.00
C GLY A 421 -17.77 13.68 -0.98
N ARG A 422 -17.60 14.30 0.19
CA ARG A 422 -16.80 13.75 1.30
C ARG A 422 -17.33 12.39 1.76
N ALA A 423 -18.63 12.28 1.93
CA ALA A 423 -19.25 11.00 2.31
C ALA A 423 -19.02 9.91 1.24
N CYS A 424 -18.99 10.26 -0.06
CA CYS A 424 -18.65 9.35 -1.15
C CYS A 424 -17.21 8.86 -1.01
N VAL A 425 -16.24 9.77 -0.79
CA VAL A 425 -14.83 9.37 -0.55
C VAL A 425 -14.77 8.32 0.57
N GLU A 426 -15.42 8.58 1.70
CA GLU A 426 -15.45 7.65 2.83
C GLU A 426 -16.09 6.30 2.46
N ALA A 427 -17.18 6.31 1.70
CA ALA A 427 -17.88 5.09 1.29
C ALA A 427 -17.04 4.21 0.36
N PHE A 428 -16.30 4.82 -0.59
CA PHE A 428 -15.39 4.10 -1.49
C PHE A 428 -14.15 3.58 -0.77
N LEU A 429 -13.54 4.39 0.11
CA LEU A 429 -12.39 3.97 0.92
C LEU A 429 -12.73 2.78 1.83
N ARG A 430 -13.91 2.78 2.48
CA ARG A 430 -14.37 1.64 3.30
C ARG A 430 -14.54 0.35 2.47
N ARG A 431 -14.86 0.48 1.19
CA ARG A 431 -14.98 -0.65 0.25
C ARG A 431 -13.68 -1.04 -0.43
N GLY A 432 -12.55 -0.42 -0.04
CA GLY A 432 -11.20 -0.76 -0.48
C GLY A 432 -10.76 -0.16 -1.81
N ALA A 433 -11.50 0.81 -2.35
CA ALA A 433 -11.04 1.59 -3.50
C ALA A 433 -9.87 2.52 -3.11
N ALA A 434 -8.98 2.78 -4.06
CA ALA A 434 -8.18 3.99 -4.02
C ALA A 434 -9.05 5.16 -4.49
N VAL A 435 -8.94 6.33 -3.84
CA VAL A 435 -9.84 7.46 -4.11
C VAL A 435 -9.04 8.72 -4.43
N VAL A 436 -9.44 9.38 -5.51
CA VAL A 436 -8.98 10.73 -5.88
C VAL A 436 -10.12 11.71 -5.59
N GLY A 437 -9.91 12.65 -4.71
CA GLY A 437 -10.84 13.73 -4.39
C GLY A 437 -10.44 15.02 -5.09
N LEU A 438 -11.36 15.63 -5.84
CA LEU A 438 -11.17 16.94 -6.48
C LEU A 438 -12.06 17.98 -5.81
N ASP A 439 -11.50 19.09 -5.39
CA ASP A 439 -12.23 20.22 -4.83
C ASP A 439 -11.46 21.54 -5.03
N LEU A 440 -12.15 22.68 -4.90
CA LEU A 440 -11.53 23.99 -4.82
C LEU A 440 -10.92 24.28 -3.45
N ASP A 441 -11.39 23.60 -2.40
CA ASP A 441 -10.92 23.80 -1.02
C ASP A 441 -9.55 23.13 -0.84
N PRO A 442 -8.49 23.91 -0.52
CA PRO A 442 -7.15 23.35 -0.30
C PRO A 442 -7.05 22.38 0.88
N ALA A 443 -8.03 22.35 1.79
CA ALA A 443 -8.09 21.35 2.84
C ALA A 443 -8.18 19.91 2.30
N ILE A 444 -8.62 19.73 1.05
CA ILE A 444 -8.74 18.43 0.37
C ILE A 444 -7.43 17.64 0.37
N GLU A 445 -6.27 18.32 0.24
CA GLU A 445 -4.96 17.68 0.18
C GLU A 445 -4.55 16.99 1.50
N ARG A 446 -5.08 17.44 2.62
CA ARG A 446 -4.72 16.97 3.96
C ARG A 446 -5.86 16.24 4.67
N GLN A 447 -7.00 16.08 4.02
CA GLN A 447 -8.21 15.56 4.64
C GLN A 447 -8.06 14.10 5.13
N TRP A 448 -7.30 13.27 4.40
CA TRP A 448 -6.93 11.92 4.79
C TRP A 448 -5.46 11.64 4.51
N GLN A 449 -4.72 11.23 5.54
CA GLN A 449 -3.29 10.86 5.45
C GLN A 449 -3.17 9.33 5.30
N ARG A 450 -3.40 8.82 4.08
CA ARG A 450 -3.38 7.38 3.80
C ARG A 450 -2.95 7.08 2.36
N PRO A 451 -2.32 5.91 2.09
CA PRO A 451 -1.75 5.60 0.78
C PRO A 451 -2.79 5.47 -0.34
N ASP A 452 -4.03 5.13 -0.03
CA ASP A 452 -5.15 4.93 -0.95
C ASP A 452 -6.03 6.17 -1.13
N TYR A 453 -5.55 7.34 -0.70
CA TYR A 453 -6.22 8.62 -0.96
C TYR A 453 -5.27 9.63 -1.61
N LEU A 454 -5.82 10.41 -2.54
CA LEU A 454 -5.17 11.55 -3.17
C LEU A 454 -6.16 12.71 -3.29
N GLY A 455 -5.98 13.76 -2.48
CA GLY A 455 -6.73 15.02 -2.60
C GLY A 455 -6.01 15.98 -3.54
N ILE A 456 -6.74 16.63 -4.44
CA ILE A 456 -6.18 17.58 -5.42
C ILE A 456 -7.06 18.83 -5.45
N VAL A 457 -6.43 19.99 -5.27
CA VAL A 457 -7.09 21.27 -5.50
C VAL A 457 -7.29 21.45 -7.00
N CYS A 458 -8.55 21.52 -7.45
CA CYS A 458 -8.87 21.54 -8.86
C CYS A 458 -10.11 22.40 -9.13
N ASP A 459 -9.98 23.43 -9.95
CA ASP A 459 -11.13 24.11 -10.55
C ASP A 459 -11.61 23.30 -11.75
N LEU A 460 -12.78 22.69 -11.61
CA LEU A 460 -13.35 21.83 -12.66
C LEU A 460 -13.83 22.63 -13.89
N THR A 461 -13.89 23.97 -13.80
CA THR A 461 -14.19 24.85 -14.94
C THR A 461 -12.96 25.12 -15.81
N ASP A 462 -11.77 24.78 -15.32
CA ASP A 462 -10.51 24.81 -16.06
C ASP A 462 -10.14 23.40 -16.57
N ALA A 463 -10.24 23.22 -17.88
CA ALA A 463 -9.92 21.93 -18.51
C ALA A 463 -8.46 21.50 -18.31
N SER A 464 -7.53 22.46 -18.22
CA SER A 464 -6.11 22.16 -18.00
C SER A 464 -5.86 21.66 -16.57
N ALA A 465 -6.57 22.21 -15.58
CA ALA A 465 -6.53 21.74 -14.20
C ALA A 465 -7.11 20.32 -14.08
N VAL A 466 -8.20 20.03 -14.79
CA VAL A 466 -8.79 18.66 -14.85
C VAL A 466 -7.83 17.68 -15.49
N ASP A 467 -7.16 18.04 -16.59
CA ASP A 467 -6.17 17.18 -17.25
C ASP A 467 -4.97 16.90 -16.34
N ALA A 468 -4.45 17.90 -15.66
CA ALA A 468 -3.36 17.74 -14.69
C ALA A 468 -3.77 16.85 -13.50
N ALA A 469 -4.99 16.99 -13.00
CA ALA A 469 -5.52 16.15 -11.93
C ALA A 469 -5.66 14.67 -12.37
N LEU A 470 -6.09 14.42 -13.60
CA LEU A 470 -6.15 13.06 -14.15
C LEU A 470 -4.75 12.47 -14.35
N ASP A 471 -3.76 13.25 -14.79
CA ASP A 471 -2.37 12.78 -14.87
C ASP A 471 -1.84 12.38 -13.49
N ALA A 472 -2.11 13.20 -12.47
CA ALA A 472 -1.74 12.89 -11.08
C ALA A 472 -2.44 11.62 -10.56
N ALA A 473 -3.73 11.45 -10.85
CA ALA A 473 -4.51 10.26 -10.50
C ALA A 473 -3.92 8.99 -11.15
N VAL A 474 -3.58 9.05 -12.43
CA VAL A 474 -3.02 7.91 -13.16
C VAL A 474 -1.58 7.62 -12.72
N ARG A 475 -0.75 8.63 -12.46
CA ARG A 475 0.59 8.44 -11.87
C ARG A 475 0.50 7.73 -10.52
N ARG A 476 -0.47 8.10 -9.70
CA ARG A 476 -0.62 7.58 -8.33
C ARG A 476 -1.25 6.20 -8.26
N PHE A 477 -2.23 5.88 -9.13
CA PHE A 477 -3.06 4.69 -9.01
C PHE A 477 -3.21 3.88 -10.31
N GLY A 478 -2.72 4.40 -11.43
CA GLY A 478 -2.70 3.69 -12.72
C GLY A 478 -3.94 3.87 -13.60
N GLY A 479 -5.00 4.54 -13.13
CA GLY A 479 -6.22 4.74 -13.92
C GLY A 479 -7.37 5.32 -13.12
N VAL A 480 -8.56 5.32 -13.74
CA VAL A 480 -9.85 5.68 -13.12
C VAL A 480 -10.89 4.67 -13.55
N ASP A 481 -11.57 4.04 -12.58
CA ASP A 481 -12.59 3.02 -12.82
C ASP A 481 -14.00 3.54 -12.55
N MET A 482 -14.12 4.42 -11.56
CA MET A 482 -15.38 4.96 -11.08
C MET A 482 -15.30 6.48 -11.00
N LEU A 483 -16.34 7.18 -11.45
CA LEU A 483 -16.45 8.63 -11.39
C LEU A 483 -17.72 9.00 -10.64
N VAL A 484 -17.60 9.86 -9.62
CA VAL A 484 -18.73 10.47 -8.94
C VAL A 484 -18.79 11.96 -9.32
N LEU A 485 -19.77 12.32 -10.14
CA LEU A 485 -20.05 13.70 -10.51
C LEU A 485 -20.96 14.33 -9.45
N ASN A 486 -20.33 14.95 -8.44
CA ASN A 486 -21.04 15.53 -7.30
C ASN A 486 -20.89 17.07 -7.25
N ALA A 487 -19.78 17.63 -7.68
CA ALA A 487 -19.54 19.06 -7.62
C ALA A 487 -20.70 19.88 -8.22
N GLY A 488 -21.08 20.93 -7.54
CA GLY A 488 -22.16 21.81 -7.98
C GLY A 488 -22.45 22.92 -6.99
N ILE A 489 -23.12 23.94 -7.46
CA ILE A 489 -23.57 25.09 -6.67
C ILE A 489 -25.09 25.18 -6.71
N PHE A 490 -25.68 25.69 -5.62
CA PHE A 490 -27.09 26.11 -5.56
C PHE A 490 -27.12 27.64 -5.49
N PRO A 491 -27.46 28.33 -6.60
CA PRO A 491 -27.59 29.81 -6.60
C PRO A 491 -28.65 30.29 -5.63
N ALA A 492 -28.59 31.55 -5.23
CA ALA A 492 -29.62 32.18 -4.42
C ALA A 492 -31.01 31.97 -5.05
N SER A 493 -32.04 31.74 -4.20
CA SER A 493 -33.40 31.53 -4.68
C SER A 493 -33.96 32.82 -5.29
N GLN A 494 -34.36 32.75 -6.57
CA GLN A 494 -34.97 33.88 -7.29
C GLN A 494 -36.11 33.43 -8.18
N ARG A 495 -37.10 34.30 -8.37
CA ARG A 495 -38.14 34.07 -9.37
C ARG A 495 -37.56 34.10 -10.79
N VAL A 496 -38.26 33.46 -11.72
CA VAL A 496 -37.71 33.33 -13.10
C VAL A 496 -37.41 34.66 -13.73
N GLU A 497 -38.25 35.66 -13.53
CA GLU A 497 -38.09 37.02 -14.03
C GLU A 497 -36.93 37.81 -13.38
N GLU A 498 -36.42 37.34 -12.25
CA GLU A 498 -35.31 37.94 -11.50
C GLU A 498 -33.96 37.27 -11.74
N ILE A 499 -33.95 36.14 -12.46
CA ILE A 499 -32.70 35.41 -12.75
C ILE A 499 -31.81 36.27 -13.62
N THR A 500 -30.65 36.67 -13.08
CA THR A 500 -29.69 37.43 -13.88
C THR A 500 -28.91 36.53 -14.84
N PRO A 501 -28.43 37.09 -15.99
CA PRO A 501 -27.58 36.34 -16.92
C PRO A 501 -26.32 35.78 -16.26
N GLU A 502 -25.74 36.47 -15.29
CA GLU A 502 -24.54 36.04 -14.56
C GLU A 502 -24.84 34.82 -13.67
N MET A 503 -25.94 34.85 -12.95
CA MET A 503 -26.39 33.71 -12.12
C MET A 503 -26.66 32.48 -12.99
N TRP A 504 -27.36 32.68 -14.10
CA TRP A 504 -27.64 31.62 -15.07
C TRP A 504 -26.34 30.99 -15.62
N ARG A 505 -25.43 31.83 -16.15
CA ARG A 505 -24.17 31.36 -16.71
C ARG A 505 -23.31 30.63 -15.66
N ARG A 506 -23.25 31.15 -14.44
CA ARG A 506 -22.49 30.50 -13.33
C ARG A 506 -23.07 29.13 -12.99
N ALA A 507 -24.39 29.00 -12.92
CA ALA A 507 -25.03 27.71 -12.66
C ALA A 507 -24.75 26.69 -13.79
N MET A 508 -24.83 27.12 -15.06
CA MET A 508 -24.52 26.25 -16.20
C MET A 508 -23.06 25.88 -16.25
N LEU A 509 -22.14 26.80 -16.05
CA LEU A 509 -20.70 26.56 -16.06
C LEU A 509 -20.30 25.51 -15.01
N VAL A 510 -20.72 25.70 -13.75
CA VAL A 510 -20.30 24.82 -12.65
C VAL A 510 -21.05 23.50 -12.65
N ASN A 511 -22.38 23.51 -12.85
CA ASN A 511 -23.22 22.32 -12.68
C ASN A 511 -23.27 21.46 -13.96
N VAL A 512 -22.95 22.00 -15.14
CA VAL A 512 -23.07 21.29 -16.43
C VAL A 512 -21.72 21.16 -17.14
N GLU A 513 -21.11 22.32 -17.50
CA GLU A 513 -19.91 22.34 -18.32
C GLU A 513 -18.71 21.71 -17.61
N ALA A 514 -18.53 21.96 -16.32
CA ALA A 514 -17.51 21.31 -15.50
C ALA A 514 -17.71 19.78 -15.46
N GLY A 515 -18.97 19.32 -15.31
CA GLY A 515 -19.30 17.90 -15.36
C GLY A 515 -18.95 17.24 -16.71
N LEU A 516 -19.30 17.94 -17.83
CA LEU A 516 -18.95 17.49 -19.17
C LEU A 516 -17.42 17.43 -19.38
N THR A 517 -16.68 18.44 -18.87
CA THR A 517 -15.22 18.49 -18.96
C THR A 517 -14.59 17.26 -18.29
N VAL A 518 -15.00 16.94 -17.06
CA VAL A 518 -14.51 15.76 -16.34
C VAL A 518 -14.90 14.46 -17.05
N MET A 519 -16.14 14.34 -17.53
CA MET A 519 -16.60 13.15 -18.26
C MET A 519 -15.75 12.93 -19.52
N ARG A 520 -15.57 13.95 -20.36
CA ARG A 520 -14.77 13.87 -21.59
C ARG A 520 -13.32 13.48 -21.30
N ALA A 521 -12.69 14.14 -20.36
CA ALA A 521 -11.29 13.90 -20.00
C ALA A 521 -11.07 12.50 -19.41
N SER A 522 -12.06 11.94 -18.69
CA SER A 522 -12.00 10.62 -18.06
C SER A 522 -12.43 9.47 -18.99
N HIS A 523 -13.07 9.73 -20.12
CA HIS A 523 -13.68 8.70 -20.97
C HIS A 523 -12.70 7.59 -21.37
N ALA A 524 -11.52 7.95 -21.89
CA ALA A 524 -10.50 6.99 -22.31
C ALA A 524 -10.02 6.11 -21.14
N LEU A 525 -9.93 6.66 -19.93
CA LEU A 525 -9.54 5.93 -18.71
C LEU A 525 -10.64 4.95 -18.28
N LEU A 526 -11.89 5.40 -18.28
CA LEU A 526 -13.06 4.56 -17.93
C LEU A 526 -13.22 3.37 -18.87
N LYS A 527 -12.93 3.53 -20.18
CA LYS A 527 -12.89 2.40 -21.14
C LYS A 527 -11.85 1.36 -20.80
N LEU A 528 -10.74 1.78 -20.19
CA LEU A 528 -9.63 0.92 -19.82
C LEU A 528 -9.77 0.32 -18.40
N ALA A 529 -10.83 0.65 -17.69
CA ALA A 529 -11.11 0.10 -16.37
C ALA A 529 -11.18 -1.44 -16.40
N PRO A 530 -10.44 -2.17 -15.54
CA PRO A 530 -10.38 -3.64 -15.59
C PRO A 530 -11.73 -4.35 -15.47
N ARG A 531 -12.71 -3.75 -14.77
CA ARG A 531 -14.07 -4.26 -14.59
C ARG A 531 -15.14 -3.42 -15.29
N GLY A 532 -14.74 -2.58 -16.27
CA GLY A 532 -15.60 -1.61 -16.94
C GLY A 532 -15.74 -0.31 -16.15
N GLY A 533 -15.99 0.79 -16.87
CA GLY A 533 -16.16 2.13 -16.30
C GLY A 533 -17.53 2.32 -15.64
N ARG A 534 -17.60 3.13 -14.59
CA ARG A 534 -18.85 3.42 -13.87
C ARG A 534 -18.91 4.88 -13.49
N ILE A 535 -20.06 5.52 -13.76
CA ILE A 535 -20.30 6.92 -13.37
C ILE A 535 -21.58 6.97 -12.54
N ALA A 536 -21.45 7.53 -11.34
CA ALA A 536 -22.58 7.93 -10.51
C ALA A 536 -22.74 9.45 -10.55
N VAL A 537 -23.86 9.94 -11.05
CA VAL A 537 -24.16 11.37 -11.14
C VAL A 537 -25.02 11.78 -9.96
N ILE A 538 -24.59 12.78 -9.21
CA ILE A 538 -25.41 13.38 -8.17
C ILE A 538 -26.27 14.47 -8.79
N GLY A 539 -27.46 14.07 -9.19
CA GLY A 539 -28.50 14.95 -9.72
C GLY A 539 -29.18 15.76 -8.62
N SER A 540 -30.48 15.88 -8.68
CA SER A 540 -31.31 16.51 -7.67
C SER A 540 -32.77 16.11 -7.88
N LYS A 541 -33.55 16.08 -6.80
CA LYS A 541 -35.02 16.02 -6.90
C LYS A 541 -35.59 17.13 -7.78
N ASN A 542 -34.93 18.27 -7.86
CA ASN A 542 -35.36 19.36 -8.73
C ASN A 542 -35.36 19.01 -10.24
N VAL A 543 -34.82 17.86 -10.65
CA VAL A 543 -34.93 17.36 -12.02
C VAL A 543 -36.35 16.88 -12.33
N PRO A 544 -36.90 15.85 -11.64
CA PRO A 544 -38.26 15.40 -11.88
C PRO A 544 -39.34 16.33 -11.25
N ALA A 545 -39.05 17.07 -10.17
CA ALA A 545 -40.02 17.86 -9.41
C ALA A 545 -39.41 19.20 -8.97
N PRO A 546 -39.30 20.19 -9.88
CA PRO A 546 -38.69 21.48 -9.59
C PRO A 546 -39.56 22.27 -8.60
N GLY A 547 -38.91 23.08 -7.75
CA GLY A 547 -39.54 23.98 -6.82
C GLY A 547 -39.47 25.45 -7.26
N PRO A 548 -40.41 26.31 -6.82
CA PRO A 548 -40.33 27.73 -7.05
C PRO A 548 -39.01 28.33 -6.51
N GLY A 549 -38.48 29.33 -7.21
CA GLY A 549 -37.23 30.00 -6.82
C GLY A 549 -35.94 29.23 -7.14
N ALA A 550 -36.01 28.03 -7.73
CA ALA A 550 -34.85 27.20 -8.07
C ALA A 550 -34.64 27.10 -9.59
N GLY A 551 -35.06 28.09 -10.39
CA GLY A 551 -35.09 28.02 -11.84
C GLY A 551 -33.73 27.70 -12.46
N ALA A 552 -32.68 28.50 -12.18
CA ALA A 552 -31.35 28.28 -12.73
C ALA A 552 -30.72 26.94 -12.27
N TYR A 553 -30.90 26.57 -11.00
CA TYR A 553 -30.45 25.30 -10.46
C TYR A 553 -31.14 24.10 -11.10
N SER A 554 -32.48 24.09 -11.13
CA SER A 554 -33.28 23.01 -11.69
C SER A 554 -32.94 22.78 -13.17
N ALA A 555 -32.83 23.88 -13.94
CA ALA A 555 -32.46 23.81 -15.36
C ALA A 555 -31.05 23.21 -15.55
N SER A 556 -30.06 23.63 -14.74
CA SER A 556 -28.71 23.12 -14.83
C SER A 556 -28.63 21.63 -14.46
N LYS A 557 -29.31 21.19 -13.38
CA LYS A 557 -29.33 19.77 -12.99
C LYS A 557 -30.11 18.90 -13.99
N ALA A 558 -31.16 19.42 -14.62
CA ALA A 558 -31.86 18.73 -15.70
C ALA A 558 -30.96 18.58 -16.94
N ALA A 559 -30.20 19.62 -17.31
CA ALA A 559 -29.25 19.57 -18.41
C ALA A 559 -28.17 18.51 -18.18
N LEU A 560 -27.52 18.50 -17.00
CA LEU A 560 -26.52 17.48 -16.63
C LEU A 560 -27.15 16.07 -16.67
N ASN A 561 -28.36 15.89 -16.13
CA ASN A 561 -29.03 14.62 -16.14
C ASN A 561 -29.33 14.12 -17.57
N GLN A 562 -29.77 15.01 -18.47
CA GLN A 562 -30.02 14.63 -19.85
C GLN A 562 -28.72 14.27 -20.57
N LEU A 563 -27.61 15.00 -20.31
CA LEU A 563 -26.29 14.67 -20.82
C LEU A 563 -25.84 13.28 -20.35
N ALA A 564 -26.03 12.96 -19.08
CA ALA A 564 -25.69 11.66 -18.52
C ALA A 564 -26.49 10.53 -19.17
N ARG A 565 -27.77 10.75 -19.50
CA ARG A 565 -28.62 9.77 -20.22
C ARG A 565 -28.13 9.54 -21.65
N VAL A 566 -27.74 10.59 -22.37
CA VAL A 566 -27.16 10.46 -23.71
C VAL A 566 -25.83 9.70 -23.64
N ALA A 567 -24.95 10.07 -22.72
CA ALA A 567 -23.69 9.38 -22.52
C ALA A 567 -23.88 7.88 -22.14
N ALA A 568 -24.91 7.55 -21.37
CA ALA A 568 -25.24 6.14 -21.08
C ALA A 568 -25.59 5.33 -22.33
N LEU A 569 -26.28 5.96 -23.31
CA LEU A 569 -26.62 5.33 -24.60
C LEU A 569 -25.37 5.15 -25.48
N GLU A 570 -24.49 6.14 -25.52
CA GLU A 570 -23.28 6.14 -26.35
C GLU A 570 -22.20 5.21 -25.78
N TRP A 571 -21.89 5.33 -24.50
CA TRP A 571 -20.75 4.66 -23.85
C TRP A 571 -21.08 3.26 -23.31
N GLY A 572 -22.36 2.89 -23.25
CA GLY A 572 -22.77 1.56 -22.80
C GLY A 572 -22.15 0.44 -23.62
N ARG A 573 -22.00 0.63 -24.95
CA ARG A 573 -21.32 -0.34 -25.84
C ARG A 573 -19.82 -0.45 -25.58
N GLU A 574 -19.23 0.55 -24.94
CA GLU A 574 -17.82 0.58 -24.56
C GLU A 574 -17.57 0.02 -23.13
N GLY A 575 -18.63 -0.49 -22.48
CA GLY A 575 -18.56 -1.09 -21.16
C GLY A 575 -18.62 -0.07 -20.01
N ILE A 576 -19.11 1.15 -20.27
CA ILE A 576 -19.27 2.19 -19.25
C ILE A 576 -20.74 2.29 -18.85
N ARG A 577 -21.03 2.19 -17.54
CA ARG A 577 -22.36 2.33 -16.97
C ARG A 577 -22.50 3.72 -16.31
N ILE A 578 -23.63 4.37 -16.53
CA ILE A 578 -23.91 5.72 -15.99
C ILE A 578 -25.30 5.72 -15.34
N ASN A 579 -25.37 6.04 -14.06
CA ASN A 579 -26.64 6.11 -13.31
C ASN A 579 -26.68 7.41 -12.51
N THR A 580 -27.88 7.95 -12.30
CA THR A 580 -28.11 9.21 -11.59
C THR A 580 -28.86 8.99 -10.29
N LEU A 581 -28.41 9.62 -9.21
CA LEU A 581 -29.13 9.75 -7.95
C LEU A 581 -29.78 11.12 -7.87
N HIS A 582 -31.01 11.17 -7.37
CA HIS A 582 -31.77 12.40 -7.15
C HIS A 582 -32.00 12.60 -5.64
N PRO A 583 -31.00 13.13 -4.90
CA PRO A 583 -31.17 13.44 -3.48
C PRO A 583 -32.11 14.61 -3.27
N ASN A 584 -32.82 14.60 -2.13
CA ASN A 584 -33.64 15.71 -1.64
C ASN A 584 -33.35 15.95 -0.17
N GLN A 585 -33.30 17.22 0.23
CA GLN A 585 -33.26 17.65 1.62
C GLN A 585 -32.15 16.96 2.45
N VAL A 586 -30.90 16.98 1.89
CA VAL A 586 -29.71 16.45 2.58
C VAL A 586 -29.18 17.53 3.52
N PHE A 587 -29.64 17.51 4.77
CA PHE A 587 -29.51 18.62 5.72
C PHE A 587 -28.12 18.77 6.36
N ASP A 588 -27.27 17.75 6.30
CA ASP A 588 -25.89 17.76 6.80
C ASP A 588 -24.87 18.29 5.76
N THR A 589 -25.35 18.96 4.70
CA THR A 589 -24.50 19.66 3.73
C THR A 589 -24.40 21.15 4.03
N GLY A 590 -23.31 21.79 3.59
CA GLY A 590 -23.10 23.24 3.74
C GLY A 590 -24.12 24.13 3.03
N LEU A 591 -25.05 23.57 2.28
CA LEU A 591 -26.17 24.28 1.68
C LEU A 591 -27.24 24.70 2.71
N TRP A 592 -27.31 24.03 3.86
CA TRP A 592 -28.32 24.24 4.88
C TRP A 592 -27.70 24.94 6.09
N THR A 593 -27.86 26.28 6.17
CA THR A 593 -27.60 27.02 7.42
C THR A 593 -28.76 26.87 8.37
N GLU A 594 -28.54 27.05 9.67
CA GLU A 594 -29.62 26.98 10.67
C GLU A 594 -30.74 28.00 10.40
N GLU A 595 -30.36 29.21 9.90
CA GLU A 595 -31.31 30.27 9.53
C GLU A 595 -32.19 29.85 8.34
N LEU A 596 -31.54 29.27 7.29
CA LEU A 596 -32.26 28.80 6.11
C LEU A 596 -33.20 27.65 6.48
N LEU A 597 -32.78 26.74 7.33
CA LEU A 597 -33.54 25.61 7.78
C LEU A 597 -34.79 26.07 8.60
N ALA A 598 -34.59 27.01 9.53
CA ALA A 598 -35.66 27.60 10.32
C ALA A 598 -36.68 28.35 9.44
N ALA A 599 -36.22 29.19 8.51
CA ALA A 599 -37.05 29.94 7.57
C ALA A 599 -37.89 29.00 6.69
N ARG A 600 -37.29 27.91 6.20
CA ARG A 600 -38.03 26.90 5.41
C ARG A 600 -39.05 26.13 6.24
N ALA A 601 -38.70 25.69 7.44
CA ALA A 601 -39.63 25.02 8.35
C ALA A 601 -40.85 25.92 8.66
N GLN A 602 -40.59 27.19 8.96
CA GLN A 602 -41.66 28.17 9.21
C GLN A 602 -42.58 28.37 8.01
N ALA A 603 -42.03 28.46 6.80
CA ALA A 603 -42.79 28.61 5.56
C ALA A 603 -43.75 27.42 5.29
N TYR A 604 -43.41 26.24 5.82
CA TYR A 604 -44.30 25.05 5.77
C TYR A 604 -45.16 24.86 7.02
N GLY A 605 -45.12 25.80 7.99
CA GLY A 605 -45.84 25.66 9.24
C GLY A 605 -45.40 24.52 10.14
N MET A 606 -44.12 24.15 10.06
CA MET A 606 -43.53 23.00 10.75
C MET A 606 -42.41 23.43 11.71
N THR A 607 -42.12 22.58 12.71
CA THR A 607 -40.88 22.68 13.44
C THR A 607 -39.72 22.23 12.57
N VAL A 608 -38.47 22.62 12.88
CA VAL A 608 -37.27 22.19 12.15
C VAL A 608 -37.15 20.65 12.13
N GLU A 609 -37.46 19.99 13.24
CA GLU A 609 -37.44 18.53 13.32
C GLU A 609 -38.48 17.87 12.42
N GLN A 610 -39.71 18.42 12.40
CA GLN A 610 -40.75 17.95 11.48
C GLN A 610 -40.35 18.16 10.02
N TYR A 611 -39.77 19.32 9.70
CA TYR A 611 -39.32 19.63 8.34
C TYR A 611 -38.20 18.70 7.86
N ARG A 612 -37.26 18.35 8.73
CA ARG A 612 -36.19 17.38 8.40
C ARG A 612 -36.71 15.99 8.05
N ARG A 613 -37.89 15.63 8.55
CA ARG A 613 -38.53 14.33 8.35
C ARG A 613 -39.79 14.40 7.50
N ASN A 614 -39.94 15.48 6.73
CA ASN A 614 -41.14 15.69 5.89
C ASN A 614 -41.06 14.87 4.59
N ASN A 615 -41.06 13.56 4.72
CA ASN A 615 -41.10 12.57 3.64
C ASN A 615 -41.94 11.35 4.11
N LEU A 616 -42.25 10.40 3.18
CA LEU A 616 -43.12 9.26 3.47
C LEU A 616 -42.55 8.33 4.57
N LEU A 617 -41.21 8.13 4.56
CA LEU A 617 -40.56 7.30 5.58
C LEU A 617 -40.36 8.03 6.92
N ARG A 618 -40.65 9.33 6.99
CA ARG A 618 -40.46 10.18 8.18
C ARG A 618 -39.01 10.09 8.72
N THR A 619 -38.05 10.05 7.85
CA THR A 619 -36.63 9.91 8.16
C THR A 619 -35.84 11.11 7.67
N GLU A 620 -34.69 11.39 8.28
CA GLU A 620 -33.75 12.36 7.80
C GLU A 620 -32.84 11.72 6.76
N VAL A 621 -32.70 12.32 5.59
CA VAL A 621 -31.73 11.91 4.56
C VAL A 621 -30.43 12.65 4.79
N ARG A 622 -29.33 11.91 4.83
CA ARG A 622 -27.98 12.42 5.08
C ARG A 622 -27.04 12.17 3.91
N SER A 623 -25.94 12.91 3.88
CA SER A 623 -24.87 12.74 2.88
C SER A 623 -24.40 11.30 2.77
N ARG A 624 -24.30 10.59 3.90
CA ARG A 624 -23.94 9.17 3.95
C ARG A 624 -24.92 8.27 3.18
N ASP A 625 -26.22 8.53 3.26
CA ASP A 625 -27.23 7.69 2.60
C ASP A 625 -27.09 7.78 1.07
N VAL A 626 -26.86 8.99 0.58
CA VAL A 626 -26.57 9.24 -0.86
C VAL A 626 -25.27 8.56 -1.27
N ALA A 627 -24.23 8.69 -0.45
CA ALA A 627 -22.89 8.16 -0.73
C ALA A 627 -22.84 6.63 -0.76
N GLU A 628 -23.53 5.97 0.18
CA GLU A 628 -23.62 4.49 0.19
C GLU A 628 -24.28 3.99 -1.09
N LEU A 629 -25.36 4.63 -1.53
CA LEU A 629 -26.05 4.24 -2.76
C LEU A 629 -25.20 4.56 -4.00
N ALA A 630 -24.46 5.69 -4.03
CA ALA A 630 -23.53 6.01 -5.11
C ALA A 630 -22.45 4.92 -5.26
N ALA A 631 -21.90 4.44 -4.14
CA ALA A 631 -20.95 3.34 -4.14
C ALA A 631 -21.58 2.02 -4.60
N GLU A 632 -22.79 1.69 -4.16
CA GLU A 632 -23.52 0.50 -4.63
C GLU A 632 -23.81 0.55 -6.14
N LEU A 633 -24.19 1.69 -6.70
CA LEU A 633 -24.36 1.86 -8.16
C LEU A 633 -23.09 1.55 -8.94
N CYS A 634 -21.93 1.78 -8.35
CA CYS A 634 -20.64 1.40 -8.90
C CYS A 634 -20.30 -0.08 -8.64
N GLY A 635 -21.00 -0.74 -7.73
CA GLY A 635 -20.76 -2.11 -7.29
C GLY A 635 -21.30 -3.19 -8.25
N PRO A 636 -21.03 -4.46 -7.92
CA PRO A 636 -21.45 -5.60 -8.72
C PRO A 636 -22.98 -5.82 -8.69
N LEU A 637 -23.67 -5.35 -7.67
CA LEU A 637 -25.11 -5.48 -7.54
C LEU A 637 -25.84 -4.79 -8.70
N PHE A 638 -25.30 -3.69 -9.20
CA PHE A 638 -25.82 -2.92 -10.32
C PHE A 638 -25.09 -3.22 -11.66
N ALA A 639 -24.42 -4.38 -11.79
CA ALA A 639 -23.61 -4.71 -12.96
C ALA A 639 -24.40 -4.72 -14.30
N LYS A 640 -25.72 -4.83 -14.24
CA LYS A 640 -26.62 -4.85 -15.42
C LYS A 640 -27.49 -3.60 -15.51
N THR A 641 -27.15 -2.53 -14.79
CA THR A 641 -27.94 -1.30 -14.69
C THR A 641 -27.17 -0.11 -15.25
N THR A 642 -27.72 0.57 -16.26
CA THR A 642 -27.24 1.83 -16.79
C THR A 642 -28.44 2.72 -17.18
N GLY A 643 -28.30 4.04 -17.12
CA GLY A 643 -29.37 5.00 -17.41
C GLY A 643 -30.42 5.11 -16.30
N ALA A 644 -30.26 4.44 -15.15
CA ALA A 644 -31.21 4.48 -14.05
C ALA A 644 -31.25 5.87 -13.39
N GLN A 645 -32.46 6.23 -12.94
CA GLN A 645 -32.77 7.48 -12.25
C GLN A 645 -33.34 7.10 -10.87
N ILE A 646 -32.60 7.32 -9.80
CA ILE A 646 -32.93 6.78 -8.48
C ILE A 646 -33.09 7.91 -7.47
N PRO A 647 -34.31 8.11 -6.90
CA PRO A 647 -34.54 9.08 -5.85
C PRO A 647 -33.87 8.63 -4.52
N VAL A 648 -33.33 9.60 -3.76
CA VAL A 648 -32.80 9.41 -2.42
C VAL A 648 -33.41 10.50 -1.54
N ASP A 649 -34.67 10.36 -1.18
CA ASP A 649 -35.49 11.43 -0.60
C ASP A 649 -36.44 10.99 0.49
N GLY A 650 -36.40 9.73 0.93
CA GLY A 650 -37.32 9.17 1.91
C GLY A 650 -38.76 9.00 1.38
N GLY A 651 -38.95 9.06 0.05
CA GLY A 651 -40.29 9.08 -0.56
C GLY A 651 -40.95 10.43 -0.39
N ASN A 652 -40.65 11.39 -1.26
CA ASN A 652 -41.33 12.69 -1.22
C ASN A 652 -42.56 12.67 -2.12
N GLU A 653 -43.69 13.28 -1.70
CA GLU A 653 -44.97 13.30 -2.40
C GLU A 653 -44.94 13.79 -3.86
N ARG A 654 -43.92 14.56 -4.23
CA ARG A 654 -43.74 15.10 -5.60
C ARG A 654 -42.97 14.18 -6.53
N VAL A 655 -42.56 13.00 -6.07
CA VAL A 655 -41.86 12.01 -6.89
C VAL A 655 -42.75 10.78 -7.01
N VAL A 656 -43.47 10.72 -8.06
CA VAL A 656 -44.29 9.55 -8.43
C VAL A 656 -43.80 9.04 -9.78
#